data_422aedb3ac5ddb91aa5e613f00f07dd9
#
_entry.id   422aedb3ac5ddb91aa5e613f00f07dd9
#
_cell.length_a   1.000
_cell.length_b   1.000
_cell.length_c   1.000
_cell.angle_alpha   90.00
_cell.angle_beta   90.00
_cell.angle_gamma   90.00
#
_symmetry.space_group_name_H-M   'P 1'
#
loop_
_entity.id
_entity.type
_entity.pdbx_description
1 polymer ?
#
loop_
_entity_poly.entity_id
_entity_poly.type
_entity_poly.pdbx_seq_one_letter_code
_entity_poly.pdbx_strand_id
1 'polypeptide(L)'
;MRDMTRVCLCLFGLCMFALNPMSLMLQGASSTTDPWKGGRAILSNGAAVGGGGGEPSWWFGVFVSPYVIWSVNFLLLLLCLGDVILFGDPVMSPDQERKFWQFKKQAHFDLAHHNYEAAYSNFEMCLETLVGAPTAVPRSFFQTWSCLIWQVLRQLMHRIYIGKFLFRLSRKRYAKRIESSVNHLSETYHNLHQLHFVLNKRSNCLGLCYALAAVNYAELGSHSTEHLTDTYLTCALRLIKYLLSRFHFLARFMIYRGQQCAPGGYDHQWIFTPDGYGFVTRHLSLNNRPRTFTNSLEQKMVEPLDLVAQQYRWFLLSRAIESLAPQTPAAAAKSRDGGRRAATDRCLALLAELERCRQRRSFVFGYNWDSNCVGDTSTWWKELLRAAVLWERAQSKGINYVVIEHMPAELSESEAHPLARTLLACFQARRHYLAGSFKQTPSVLERELDACSRLIKDCLSWTEVQSHSAASTQDLVSVHVCLMIAAEWLLQTRTDLWEESKLVDLDGFCRDHRQLQGVLRYFGDAGQAKLRLYEGLERLVAGANPVDTHRLLEGSVQRRRNKYSIICAGKMAAEKIDAEDAHGLTLACKYLGSMFESAESRNVALSEASQLWMVLGNEAMALRCQRLMHFAGSAAIAAN
;
A
#
# COMPACT_ATOMS: atom_id res chain seq x y z
N MET A 1 14.74 -31.08 22.07
CA MET A 1 14.14 -32.09 22.94
C MET A 1 12.91 -31.57 23.71
N ARG A 2 12.98 -30.42 24.35
CA ARG A 2 11.89 -29.92 25.20
C ARG A 2 10.54 -29.78 24.49
N ASP A 3 10.52 -29.25 23.27
CA ASP A 3 9.27 -29.06 22.52
C ASP A 3 8.71 -30.36 21.97
N MET A 4 9.56 -31.30 21.57
CA MET A 4 9.13 -32.65 21.23
C MET A 4 8.48 -33.34 22.42
N THR A 5 9.06 -33.26 23.61
CA THR A 5 8.50 -33.82 24.84
C THR A 5 7.15 -33.20 25.15
N ARG A 6 6.99 -31.86 24.97
CA ARG A 6 5.73 -31.15 25.17
C ARG A 6 4.65 -31.62 24.18
N VAL A 7 4.99 -31.74 22.90
CA VAL A 7 4.06 -32.25 21.87
C VAL A 7 3.66 -33.67 22.17
N CYS A 8 4.63 -34.54 22.54
CA CYS A 8 4.33 -35.93 22.93
C CYS A 8 3.40 -35.98 24.15
N LEU A 9 3.62 -35.15 25.17
CA LEU A 9 2.73 -35.06 26.35
C LEU A 9 1.33 -34.59 25.97
N CYS A 10 1.23 -33.58 25.09
CA CYS A 10 -0.08 -33.13 24.59
C CYS A 10 -0.79 -34.21 23.77
N LEU A 11 -0.09 -34.91 22.88
CA LEU A 11 -0.65 -36.03 22.14
C LEU A 11 -1.06 -37.17 23.06
N PHE A 12 -0.24 -37.52 24.04
CA PHE A 12 -0.57 -38.53 25.05
C PHE A 12 -1.81 -38.12 25.84
N GLY A 13 -1.89 -36.84 26.31
CA GLY A 13 -3.09 -36.32 26.99
C GLY A 13 -4.35 -36.38 26.12
N LEU A 14 -4.23 -36.06 24.82
CA LEU A 14 -5.35 -36.18 23.86
C LEU A 14 -5.74 -37.65 23.65
N CYS A 15 -4.78 -38.57 23.52
CA CYS A 15 -5.06 -39.99 23.45
C CYS A 15 -5.74 -40.51 24.71
N MET A 16 -5.27 -40.13 25.89
CA MET A 16 -5.88 -40.51 27.17
C MET A 16 -7.32 -39.97 27.27
N PHE A 17 -7.54 -38.75 26.77
CA PHE A 17 -8.88 -38.18 26.71
C PHE A 17 -9.78 -38.93 25.72
N ALA A 18 -9.32 -39.23 24.52
CA ALA A 18 -10.06 -39.93 23.47
C ALA A 18 -10.40 -41.39 23.86
N LEU A 19 -9.44 -42.09 24.43
CA LEU A 19 -9.61 -43.48 24.85
C LEU A 19 -10.42 -43.64 26.14
N ASN A 20 -10.57 -42.57 26.92
CA ASN A 20 -11.33 -42.54 28.18
C ASN A 20 -11.04 -43.75 29.11
N PRO A 21 -9.76 -43.96 29.52
CA PRO A 21 -9.39 -45.15 30.27
C PRO A 21 -10.11 -45.33 31.59
N MET A 22 -10.60 -44.24 32.19
CA MET A 22 -11.44 -44.28 33.42
C MET A 22 -12.77 -45.00 33.17
N SER A 23 -13.38 -44.78 31.99
CA SER A 23 -14.63 -45.47 31.66
C SER A 23 -14.40 -46.97 31.42
N LEU A 24 -13.24 -47.32 30.79
CA LEU A 24 -12.85 -48.72 30.57
C LEU A 24 -12.55 -49.44 31.91
N MET A 25 -11.88 -48.77 32.84
CA MET A 25 -11.62 -49.32 34.17
C MET A 25 -12.92 -49.51 34.99
N LEU A 26 -13.82 -48.53 34.94
CA LEU A 26 -15.10 -48.60 35.63
C LEU A 26 -16.05 -49.66 35.02
N GLN A 27 -16.03 -49.83 33.69
CA GLN A 27 -16.77 -50.91 33.01
C GLN A 27 -16.19 -52.30 33.33
N GLY A 28 -14.84 -52.42 33.43
CA GLY A 28 -14.16 -53.64 33.83
C GLY A 28 -14.46 -54.07 35.28
N ALA A 29 -14.67 -53.09 36.17
CA ALA A 29 -15.00 -53.36 37.57
C ALA A 29 -16.50 -53.82 37.77
N SER A 30 -17.38 -53.50 36.82
CA SER A 30 -18.79 -53.92 36.86
C SER A 30 -19.08 -55.28 36.20
N SER A 31 -18.08 -55.92 35.54
CA SER A 31 -18.24 -57.14 34.75
C SER A 31 -17.85 -58.43 35.50
N THR A 32 -17.65 -58.39 36.81
CA THR A 32 -17.35 -59.61 37.61
C THR A 32 -18.59 -60.21 38.26
N THR A 33 -19.66 -60.46 37.48
CA THR A 33 -20.66 -61.50 37.82
C THR A 33 -21.41 -61.90 36.57
N ASP A 34 -21.25 -63.18 36.26
CA ASP A 34 -22.00 -64.07 35.36
C ASP A 34 -21.54 -64.15 33.87
N PRO A 35 -20.91 -65.30 33.53
CA PRO A 35 -20.53 -65.59 32.14
C PRO A 35 -21.63 -66.27 31.29
N TRP A 36 -22.92 -66.25 31.69
CA TRP A 36 -23.94 -66.91 30.91
C TRP A 36 -25.30 -66.22 30.92
N LYS A 37 -25.45 -65.18 30.16
CA LYS A 37 -26.75 -64.80 29.56
C LYS A 37 -26.51 -63.89 28.35
N GLY A 38 -26.33 -64.53 27.18
CA GLY A 38 -26.57 -63.90 25.90
C GLY A 38 -28.08 -63.59 25.80
N GLY A 39 -28.44 -62.35 25.89
CA GLY A 39 -29.81 -61.91 25.74
C GLY A 39 -29.85 -60.44 25.39
N ARG A 40 -30.35 -60.12 24.19
CA ARG A 40 -30.70 -58.77 23.73
C ARG A 40 -31.53 -58.05 24.78
N ALA A 41 -31.03 -57.02 25.40
CA ALA A 41 -31.81 -56.06 26.14
C ALA A 41 -32.30 -54.95 25.22
N ILE A 42 -33.45 -55.18 24.60
CA ILE A 42 -34.30 -54.14 24.04
C ILE A 42 -35.05 -53.51 25.21
N LEU A 43 -35.02 -52.17 25.30
CA LEU A 43 -35.86 -51.30 26.09
C LEU A 43 -37.06 -52.02 26.75
N SER A 44 -37.11 -52.10 28.07
CA SER A 44 -38.35 -52.26 28.83
C SER A 44 -38.40 -51.24 29.97
N ASN A 45 -39.19 -50.22 29.76
CA ASN A 45 -39.84 -49.54 30.87
C ASN A 45 -40.79 -50.53 31.55
N GLY A 46 -40.44 -50.97 32.72
CA GLY A 46 -41.27 -51.85 33.47
C GLY A 46 -40.96 -51.79 34.97
N ALA A 47 -41.80 -51.13 35.68
CA ALA A 47 -41.83 -51.14 37.15
C ALA A 47 -41.73 -52.55 37.69
N ALA A 48 -40.78 -52.86 38.54
CA ALA A 48 -40.81 -54.05 39.39
C ALA A 48 -40.50 -53.65 40.83
N VAL A 49 -41.51 -53.87 41.63
CA VAL A 49 -41.52 -53.77 43.06
C VAL A 49 -40.72 -54.90 43.73
N GLY A 50 -39.91 -54.55 44.73
CA GLY A 50 -39.64 -55.38 45.89
C GLY A 50 -38.35 -56.22 45.86
N GLY A 51 -37.40 -55.86 46.72
CA GLY A 51 -36.31 -56.71 47.14
C GLY A 51 -35.11 -55.88 47.67
N GLY A 52 -35.00 -55.88 49.02
CA GLY A 52 -33.96 -55.13 49.74
C GLY A 52 -32.51 -55.41 49.28
N GLY A 53 -31.94 -54.44 48.71
CA GLY A 53 -30.55 -54.34 48.41
C GLY A 53 -30.18 -52.89 48.35
N GLY A 54 -29.23 -52.47 49.14
CA GLY A 54 -28.86 -51.08 49.37
C GLY A 54 -28.92 -50.25 48.12
N GLU A 55 -29.69 -49.15 48.12
CA GLU A 55 -29.72 -48.21 47.01
C GLU A 55 -28.28 -47.82 46.62
N PRO A 56 -27.89 -48.00 45.37
CA PRO A 56 -26.64 -47.42 44.94
C PRO A 56 -26.74 -45.93 45.21
N SER A 57 -25.97 -45.46 46.21
CA SER A 57 -25.93 -44.09 46.64
C SER A 57 -26.03 -43.21 45.41
N TRP A 58 -26.99 -42.27 45.36
CA TRP A 58 -27.19 -41.33 44.24
C TRP A 58 -25.89 -40.69 43.79
N TRP A 59 -24.92 -40.59 44.69
CA TRP A 59 -23.55 -40.20 44.43
C TRP A 59 -22.86 -41.09 43.40
N PHE A 60 -23.11 -42.39 43.41
CA PHE A 60 -22.49 -43.32 42.46
C PHE A 60 -23.02 -43.08 41.05
N GLY A 61 -24.31 -42.81 40.90
CA GLY A 61 -24.90 -42.45 39.61
C GLY A 61 -24.37 -41.14 39.05
N VAL A 62 -24.09 -40.16 39.91
CA VAL A 62 -23.49 -38.88 39.52
C VAL A 62 -22.05 -39.06 39.10
N PHE A 63 -21.24 -39.79 39.88
CA PHE A 63 -19.78 -39.98 39.56
C PHE A 63 -19.54 -40.90 38.38
N VAL A 64 -20.42 -41.82 38.07
CA VAL A 64 -20.31 -42.73 36.93
C VAL A 64 -20.97 -42.16 35.67
N SER A 65 -21.69 -41.02 35.80
CA SER A 65 -22.24 -40.35 34.66
C SER A 65 -21.15 -40.02 33.64
N PRO A 66 -21.32 -40.38 32.34
CA PRO A 66 -20.31 -40.10 31.30
C PRO A 66 -19.92 -38.63 31.28
N TYR A 67 -20.83 -37.73 31.55
CA TYR A 67 -20.51 -36.27 31.57
C TYR A 67 -19.54 -35.88 32.68
N VAL A 68 -19.64 -36.47 33.87
CA VAL A 68 -18.71 -36.20 34.98
C VAL A 68 -17.33 -36.78 34.65
N ILE A 69 -17.25 -37.99 34.12
CA ILE A 69 -16.00 -38.62 33.72
C ILE A 69 -15.31 -37.77 32.64
N TRP A 70 -16.06 -37.36 31.62
CA TRP A 70 -15.52 -36.48 30.56
C TRP A 70 -15.08 -35.12 31.11
N SER A 71 -15.81 -34.53 32.04
CA SER A 71 -15.43 -33.27 32.67
C SER A 71 -14.17 -33.39 33.51
N VAL A 72 -14.02 -34.48 34.27
CA VAL A 72 -12.80 -34.75 35.06
C VAL A 72 -11.59 -34.99 34.13
N ASN A 73 -11.76 -35.80 33.08
CA ASN A 73 -10.68 -36.04 32.11
C ASN A 73 -10.28 -34.73 31.39
N PHE A 74 -11.24 -33.89 31.05
CA PHE A 74 -10.99 -32.58 30.45
C PHE A 74 -10.25 -31.65 31.42
N LEU A 75 -10.64 -31.66 32.70
CA LEU A 75 -9.96 -30.86 33.74
C LEU A 75 -8.53 -31.35 33.96
N LEU A 76 -8.31 -32.65 34.04
CA LEU A 76 -6.97 -33.25 34.14
C LEU A 76 -6.11 -32.91 32.93
N LEU A 77 -6.67 -32.99 31.73
CA LEU A 77 -5.98 -32.56 30.50
C LEU A 77 -5.59 -31.09 30.55
N LEU A 78 -6.51 -30.23 31.02
CA LEU A 78 -6.23 -28.80 31.17
C LEU A 78 -5.17 -28.51 32.23
N LEU A 79 -5.17 -29.25 33.33
CA LEU A 79 -4.13 -29.14 34.37
C LEU A 79 -2.77 -29.59 33.85
N CYS A 80 -2.70 -30.73 33.15
CA CYS A 80 -1.47 -31.21 32.54
C CYS A 80 -0.94 -30.24 31.48
N LEU A 81 -1.81 -29.72 30.60
CA LEU A 81 -1.45 -28.72 29.60
C LEU A 81 -1.01 -27.42 30.28
N GLY A 82 -1.70 -27.01 31.37
CA GLY A 82 -1.35 -25.88 32.17
C GLY A 82 0.03 -26.00 32.78
N ASP A 83 0.34 -27.15 33.34
CA ASP A 83 1.65 -27.44 33.92
C ASP A 83 2.75 -27.37 32.87
N VAL A 84 2.56 -28.02 31.71
CA VAL A 84 3.51 -27.97 30.59
C VAL A 84 3.70 -26.52 30.06
N ILE A 85 2.64 -25.70 30.05
CA ILE A 85 2.72 -24.30 29.61
C ILE A 85 3.41 -23.44 30.65
N LEU A 86 3.09 -23.61 31.94
CA LEU A 86 3.58 -22.75 33.02
C LEU A 86 5.02 -23.06 33.45
N PHE A 87 5.35 -24.34 33.64
CA PHE A 87 6.70 -24.74 34.10
C PHE A 87 7.70 -24.90 32.96
N GLY A 88 7.23 -24.68 31.73
CA GLY A 88 8.07 -24.72 30.54
C GLY A 88 8.87 -23.45 30.28
N ASP A 89 8.53 -22.33 30.88
CA ASP A 89 9.23 -21.08 30.60
C ASP A 89 10.54 -20.97 31.42
N PRO A 90 11.66 -20.64 30.75
CA PRO A 90 12.98 -20.62 31.40
C PRO A 90 13.09 -19.44 32.36
N VAL A 91 13.58 -19.70 33.55
CA VAL A 91 14.04 -18.67 34.49
C VAL A 91 15.55 -18.60 34.39
N MET A 92 16.08 -17.43 33.97
CA MET A 92 17.53 -17.24 33.83
C MET A 92 18.26 -17.31 35.17
N SER A 93 19.39 -18.01 35.19
CA SER A 93 20.40 -17.88 36.26
C SER A 93 21.20 -16.57 36.06
N PRO A 94 21.84 -16.01 37.11
CA PRO A 94 22.63 -14.80 37.00
C PRO A 94 23.78 -14.88 35.97
N ASP A 95 24.39 -16.08 35.82
CA ASP A 95 25.45 -16.29 34.85
C ASP A 95 24.92 -16.34 33.40
N GLN A 96 23.74 -16.91 33.22
CA GLN A 96 23.04 -16.88 31.92
C GLN A 96 22.63 -15.47 31.54
N GLU A 97 22.17 -14.66 32.50
CA GLU A 97 21.81 -13.27 32.28
C GLU A 97 23.00 -12.44 31.80
N ARG A 98 24.19 -12.62 32.40
CA ARG A 98 25.43 -11.94 31.97
C ARG A 98 25.80 -12.29 30.53
N LYS A 99 25.76 -13.59 30.14
CA LYS A 99 26.04 -14.05 28.78
C LYS A 99 25.00 -13.53 27.78
N PHE A 100 23.74 -13.55 28.16
CA PHE A 100 22.67 -13.01 27.34
C PHE A 100 22.91 -11.55 26.98
N TRP A 101 23.26 -10.70 27.98
CA TRP A 101 23.52 -9.29 27.73
C TRP A 101 24.76 -9.05 26.87
N GLN A 102 25.77 -9.92 26.95
CA GLN A 102 26.95 -9.85 26.07
C GLN A 102 26.57 -10.11 24.63
N PHE A 103 25.87 -11.23 24.33
CA PHE A 103 25.41 -11.55 22.98
C PHE A 103 24.41 -10.52 22.44
N LYS A 104 23.51 -10.03 23.27
CA LYS A 104 22.54 -9.00 22.86
C LYS A 104 23.25 -7.71 22.46
N LYS A 105 24.21 -7.23 23.23
CA LYS A 105 25.00 -6.03 22.88
C LYS A 105 25.78 -6.24 21.58
N GLN A 106 26.39 -7.40 21.40
CA GLN A 106 27.12 -7.73 20.18
C GLN A 106 26.16 -7.76 18.97
N ALA A 107 24.99 -8.40 19.10
CA ALA A 107 23.99 -8.43 18.04
C ALA A 107 23.54 -7.02 17.61
N HIS A 108 23.31 -6.14 18.58
CA HIS A 108 22.96 -4.75 18.27
C HIS A 108 24.11 -3.97 17.63
N PHE A 109 25.35 -4.23 18.05
CA PHE A 109 26.53 -3.65 17.40
C PHE A 109 26.64 -4.10 15.94
N ASP A 110 26.45 -5.39 15.67
CA ASP A 110 26.48 -5.95 14.32
C ASP A 110 25.35 -5.40 13.45
N LEU A 111 24.15 -5.19 14.02
CA LEU A 111 23.06 -4.50 13.34
C LEU A 111 23.43 -3.08 12.93
N ALA A 112 24.05 -2.32 13.85
CA ALA A 112 24.49 -0.96 13.59
C ALA A 112 25.51 -0.87 12.45
N HIS A 113 26.31 -1.93 12.27
CA HIS A 113 27.28 -2.04 11.17
C HIS A 113 26.75 -2.77 9.94
N HIS A 114 25.42 -2.98 9.83
CA HIS A 114 24.75 -3.69 8.72
C HIS A 114 25.22 -5.14 8.52
N ASN A 115 25.82 -5.76 9.53
CA ASN A 115 26.25 -7.16 9.49
C ASN A 115 25.12 -8.09 9.96
N TYR A 116 24.09 -8.23 9.14
CA TYR A 116 22.85 -8.93 9.52
C TYR A 116 23.03 -10.43 9.78
N GLU A 117 23.96 -11.09 9.10
CA GLU A 117 24.25 -12.52 9.34
C GLU A 117 24.88 -12.75 10.70
N ALA A 118 25.85 -11.92 11.10
CA ALA A 118 26.46 -11.98 12.42
C ALA A 118 25.45 -11.62 13.53
N ALA A 119 24.62 -10.59 13.30
CA ALA A 119 23.55 -10.24 14.21
C ALA A 119 22.56 -11.38 14.40
N TYR A 120 22.16 -12.07 13.32
CA TYR A 120 21.27 -13.23 13.37
C TYR A 120 21.88 -14.34 14.23
N SER A 121 23.14 -14.69 14.00
CA SER A 121 23.87 -15.70 14.76
C SER A 121 23.96 -15.35 16.27
N ASN A 122 24.24 -14.08 16.59
CA ASN A 122 24.29 -13.62 17.98
C ASN A 122 22.92 -13.64 18.66
N PHE A 123 21.81 -13.36 17.95
CA PHE A 123 20.47 -13.53 18.51
C PHE A 123 20.08 -15.01 18.69
N GLU A 124 20.57 -15.93 17.84
CA GLU A 124 20.42 -17.38 18.08
C GLU A 124 21.13 -17.78 19.38
N MET A 125 22.35 -17.28 19.63
CA MET A 125 23.06 -17.49 20.90
C MET A 125 22.33 -16.86 22.09
N CYS A 126 21.69 -15.69 21.93
CA CYS A 126 20.80 -15.13 22.93
C CYS A 126 19.65 -16.08 23.28
N LEU A 127 19.03 -16.68 22.27
CA LEU A 127 17.93 -17.62 22.47
C LEU A 127 18.40 -18.90 23.19
N GLU A 128 19.54 -19.45 22.80
CA GLU A 128 20.13 -20.62 23.44
C GLU A 128 20.46 -20.35 24.92
N THR A 129 20.98 -19.16 25.24
CA THR A 129 21.27 -18.76 26.63
C THR A 129 19.99 -18.56 27.45
N LEU A 130 18.93 -17.96 26.86
CA LEU A 130 17.65 -17.75 27.53
C LEU A 130 16.94 -19.08 27.82
N VAL A 131 16.96 -20.02 26.90
CA VAL A 131 16.27 -21.33 27.04
C VAL A 131 17.12 -22.30 27.86
N GLY A 132 18.40 -22.03 28.00
CA GLY A 132 19.36 -22.87 28.77
C GLY A 132 19.60 -24.23 28.09
N ALA A 133 19.43 -24.33 26.79
CA ALA A 133 19.65 -25.56 26.03
C ALA A 133 20.24 -25.25 24.65
N PRO A 134 21.30 -25.94 24.23
CA PRO A 134 21.92 -25.76 22.90
C PRO A 134 21.00 -26.21 21.73
N THR A 135 19.84 -26.76 22.05
CA THR A 135 18.81 -27.20 21.10
C THR A 135 17.62 -26.23 21.02
N ALA A 136 17.77 -25.00 21.53
CA ALA A 136 16.72 -23.99 21.49
C ALA A 136 16.37 -23.58 20.07
N VAL A 137 17.37 -23.55 19.18
CA VAL A 137 17.17 -23.35 17.73
C VAL A 137 16.92 -24.70 17.07
N PRO A 138 15.73 -24.91 16.45
CA PRO A 138 15.43 -26.19 15.80
C PRO A 138 16.29 -26.33 14.53
N ARG A 139 17.17 -27.34 14.52
CA ARG A 139 18.10 -27.62 13.42
C ARG A 139 17.59 -28.70 12.47
N SER A 140 16.63 -29.55 12.89
CA SER A 140 16.05 -30.61 12.06
C SER A 140 14.62 -30.23 11.63
N PHE A 141 14.18 -30.82 10.52
CA PHE A 141 12.82 -30.65 10.00
C PHE A 141 11.75 -31.00 11.06
N PHE A 142 11.89 -32.17 11.70
CA PHE A 142 10.94 -32.62 12.74
C PHE A 142 10.93 -31.69 13.96
N GLN A 143 12.07 -31.16 14.39
CA GLN A 143 12.14 -30.20 15.47
C GLN A 143 11.42 -28.90 15.12
N THR A 144 11.59 -28.42 13.88
CA THR A 144 10.92 -27.19 13.41
C THR A 144 9.41 -27.35 13.40
N TRP A 145 8.91 -28.50 12.88
CA TRP A 145 7.48 -28.78 12.86
C TRP A 145 6.90 -28.94 14.27
N SER A 146 7.61 -29.63 15.15
CA SER A 146 7.20 -29.77 16.54
C SER A 146 7.12 -28.43 17.27
N CYS A 147 8.11 -27.56 17.04
CA CYS A 147 8.11 -26.19 17.56
C CYS A 147 6.91 -25.40 17.00
N LEU A 148 6.65 -25.47 15.70
CA LEU A 148 5.53 -24.78 15.06
C LEU A 148 4.18 -25.23 15.64
N ILE A 149 3.96 -26.56 15.73
CA ILE A 149 2.74 -27.12 16.33
C ILE A 149 2.57 -26.63 17.77
N TRP A 150 3.65 -26.62 18.54
CA TRP A 150 3.64 -26.10 19.91
C TRP A 150 3.23 -24.64 19.97
N GLN A 151 3.82 -23.76 19.11
CA GLN A 151 3.47 -22.34 19.09
C GLN A 151 2.01 -22.11 18.66
N VAL A 152 1.49 -22.88 17.71
CA VAL A 152 0.08 -22.83 17.30
C VAL A 152 -0.84 -23.26 18.46
N LEU A 153 -0.50 -24.37 19.13
CA LEU A 153 -1.28 -24.84 20.29
C LEU A 153 -1.29 -23.80 21.42
N ARG A 154 -0.13 -23.20 21.71
CA ARG A 154 0.00 -22.13 22.69
C ARG A 154 -0.88 -20.92 22.33
N GLN A 155 -0.89 -20.53 21.04
CA GLN A 155 -1.76 -19.44 20.54
C GLN A 155 -3.24 -19.78 20.73
N LEU A 156 -3.66 -21.03 20.47
CA LEU A 156 -5.04 -21.47 20.72
C LEU A 156 -5.41 -21.37 22.20
N MET A 157 -4.51 -21.82 23.09
CA MET A 157 -4.73 -21.72 24.55
C MET A 157 -4.85 -20.27 25.03
N HIS A 158 -4.11 -19.34 24.42
CA HIS A 158 -4.25 -17.91 24.70
C HIS A 158 -5.64 -17.39 24.27
N ARG A 159 -6.20 -17.91 23.18
CA ARG A 159 -7.54 -17.52 22.68
C ARG A 159 -8.69 -17.99 23.58
N ILE A 160 -8.52 -19.16 24.21
CA ILE A 160 -9.51 -19.71 25.16
C ILE A 160 -9.34 -19.06 26.55
N TYR A 161 -8.48 -18.05 26.70
CA TYR A 161 -8.15 -17.36 27.96
C TYR A 161 -7.48 -18.25 29.04
N ILE A 162 -7.33 -19.55 28.82
CA ILE A 162 -6.73 -20.48 29.75
C ILE A 162 -5.25 -20.13 29.96
N GLY A 163 -4.51 -19.84 28.91
CA GLY A 163 -3.10 -19.49 28.98
C GLY A 163 -2.84 -18.25 29.87
N LYS A 164 -3.64 -17.20 29.70
CA LYS A 164 -3.55 -15.98 30.52
C LYS A 164 -3.94 -16.20 31.97
N PHE A 165 -4.96 -17.00 32.23
CA PHE A 165 -5.41 -17.33 33.58
C PHE A 165 -4.33 -18.12 34.33
N LEU A 166 -3.79 -19.16 33.71
CA LEU A 166 -2.74 -20.00 34.29
C LEU A 166 -1.45 -19.20 34.52
N PHE A 167 -1.05 -18.34 33.58
CA PHE A 167 0.10 -17.45 33.75
C PHE A 167 -0.09 -16.48 34.92
N ARG A 168 -1.27 -15.91 35.09
CA ARG A 168 -1.59 -15.06 36.25
C ARG A 168 -1.51 -15.82 37.57
N LEU A 169 -1.89 -17.09 37.58
CA LEU A 169 -1.82 -17.94 38.75
C LEU A 169 -0.36 -18.24 39.13
N SER A 170 0.50 -18.53 38.16
CA SER A 170 1.94 -18.75 38.35
C SER A 170 2.67 -17.47 38.75
N ARG A 171 2.27 -16.32 38.21
CA ARG A 171 2.89 -15.00 38.47
C ARG A 171 2.91 -14.64 39.96
N LYS A 172 1.93 -15.12 40.75
CA LYS A 172 1.90 -14.86 42.20
C LYS A 172 3.11 -15.42 42.95
N ARG A 173 3.79 -16.44 42.42
CA ARG A 173 4.96 -17.09 43.07
C ARG A 173 6.32 -16.55 42.62
N TYR A 174 6.49 -16.12 41.37
CA TYR A 174 7.82 -15.75 40.80
C TYR A 174 7.77 -14.48 39.92
N ALA A 175 6.95 -13.51 40.29
CA ALA A 175 6.49 -12.42 39.44
C ALA A 175 7.55 -11.71 38.58
N LYS A 176 8.57 -11.15 39.16
CA LYS A 176 9.52 -10.27 38.44
C LYS A 176 10.49 -11.00 37.52
N ARG A 177 11.03 -12.16 37.91
CA ARG A 177 12.02 -12.89 37.11
C ARG A 177 11.44 -13.54 35.89
N ILE A 178 10.23 -14.11 36.02
CA ILE A 178 9.53 -14.71 34.89
C ILE A 178 9.12 -13.63 33.88
N GLU A 179 8.63 -12.50 34.36
CA GLU A 179 8.23 -11.37 33.50
C GLU A 179 9.38 -10.80 32.69
N SER A 180 10.54 -10.61 33.31
CA SER A 180 11.76 -10.18 32.62
C SER A 180 12.21 -11.19 31.56
N SER A 181 12.24 -12.48 31.89
CA SER A 181 12.63 -13.53 30.95
C SER A 181 11.66 -13.63 29.76
N VAL A 182 10.36 -13.50 30.01
CA VAL A 182 9.31 -13.51 28.96
C VAL A 182 9.47 -12.32 28.02
N ASN A 183 9.75 -11.13 28.58
CA ASN A 183 9.98 -9.94 27.79
C ASN A 183 11.22 -10.09 26.89
N HIS A 184 12.32 -10.59 27.43
CA HIS A 184 13.54 -10.85 26.64
C HIS A 184 13.32 -11.91 25.56
N LEU A 185 12.52 -12.95 25.84
CA LEU A 185 12.15 -13.97 24.84
C LEU A 185 11.33 -13.37 23.70
N SER A 186 10.33 -12.56 24.03
CA SER A 186 9.52 -11.89 23.01
C SER A 186 10.38 -11.04 22.09
N GLU A 187 11.22 -10.18 22.65
CA GLU A 187 12.11 -9.29 21.91
C GLU A 187 13.11 -10.10 21.04
N THR A 188 13.73 -11.13 21.61
CA THR A 188 14.70 -11.97 20.87
C THR A 188 14.03 -12.71 19.70
N TYR A 189 12.86 -13.30 19.92
CA TYR A 189 12.11 -13.96 18.84
C TYR A 189 11.65 -12.97 17.78
N HIS A 190 11.24 -11.76 18.17
CA HIS A 190 10.86 -10.71 17.24
C HIS A 190 12.04 -10.29 16.35
N ASN A 191 13.21 -10.02 16.96
CA ASN A 191 14.42 -9.66 16.22
C ASN A 191 14.88 -10.79 15.28
N LEU A 192 14.88 -12.04 15.74
CA LEU A 192 15.17 -13.21 14.91
C LEU A 192 14.18 -13.33 13.74
N HIS A 193 12.91 -13.10 14.00
CA HIS A 193 11.88 -13.13 12.96
C HIS A 193 12.12 -12.06 11.90
N GLN A 194 12.40 -10.82 12.31
CA GLN A 194 12.68 -9.71 11.41
C GLN A 194 13.92 -9.99 10.55
N LEU A 195 15.03 -10.40 11.17
CA LEU A 195 16.27 -10.74 10.46
C LEU A 195 16.08 -11.93 9.51
N HIS A 196 15.36 -12.97 9.95
CA HIS A 196 15.03 -14.11 9.10
C HIS A 196 14.21 -13.67 7.87
N PHE A 197 13.36 -12.66 8.03
CA PHE A 197 12.55 -12.11 6.95
C PHE A 197 13.40 -11.30 5.96
N VAL A 198 14.27 -10.43 6.45
CA VAL A 198 15.16 -9.57 5.65
C VAL A 198 16.21 -10.40 4.90
N LEU A 199 16.83 -11.37 5.57
CA LEU A 199 17.83 -12.29 4.98
C LEU A 199 17.20 -13.30 4.01
N ASN A 200 15.88 -13.35 3.92
CA ASN A 200 15.13 -14.29 3.07
C ASN A 200 15.62 -15.75 3.22
N LYS A 201 15.85 -16.18 4.44
CA LYS A 201 16.29 -17.54 4.75
C LYS A 201 15.26 -18.57 4.27
N ARG A 202 15.73 -19.68 3.69
CA ARG A 202 14.88 -20.68 3.00
C ARG A 202 13.88 -21.43 3.89
N SER A 203 14.10 -21.46 5.20
CA SER A 203 13.25 -22.24 6.09
C SER A 203 12.00 -21.47 6.55
N ASN A 204 10.95 -21.55 5.74
CA ASN A 204 9.69 -20.85 5.99
C ASN A 204 9.02 -21.24 7.31
N CYS A 205 9.05 -22.52 7.68
CA CYS A 205 8.47 -23.03 8.92
C CYS A 205 9.17 -22.45 10.17
N LEU A 206 10.50 -22.30 10.12
CA LEU A 206 11.26 -21.72 11.21
C LEU A 206 10.91 -20.24 11.42
N GLY A 207 10.79 -19.49 10.31
CA GLY A 207 10.36 -18.11 10.37
C GLY A 207 8.94 -17.93 10.93
N LEU A 208 8.00 -18.83 10.61
CA LEU A 208 6.67 -18.85 11.21
C LEU A 208 6.72 -19.19 12.70
N CYS A 209 7.59 -20.14 13.09
CA CYS A 209 7.80 -20.49 14.49
C CYS A 209 8.26 -19.26 15.29
N TYR A 210 9.26 -18.52 14.79
CA TYR A 210 9.74 -17.31 15.45
C TYR A 210 8.65 -16.22 15.53
N ALA A 211 7.88 -16.01 14.45
CA ALA A 211 6.81 -15.04 14.44
C ALA A 211 5.72 -15.35 15.48
N LEU A 212 5.25 -16.61 15.53
CA LEU A 212 4.24 -17.03 16.49
C LEU A 212 4.76 -17.04 17.93
N ALA A 213 6.04 -17.43 18.13
CA ALA A 213 6.67 -17.36 19.44
C ALA A 213 6.76 -15.89 19.94
N ALA A 214 7.18 -14.95 19.08
CA ALA A 214 7.22 -13.54 19.43
C ALA A 214 5.84 -13.04 19.91
N VAL A 215 4.77 -13.33 19.15
CA VAL A 215 3.39 -12.97 19.54
C VAL A 215 2.99 -13.62 20.85
N ASN A 216 3.22 -14.95 21.02
CA ASN A 216 2.84 -15.69 22.21
C ASN A 216 3.50 -15.13 23.49
N TYR A 217 4.79 -14.78 23.40
CA TYR A 217 5.50 -14.19 24.53
C TYR A 217 5.16 -12.71 24.73
N ALA A 218 4.90 -11.94 23.65
CA ALA A 218 4.45 -10.56 23.78
C ALA A 218 3.09 -10.43 24.47
N GLU A 219 2.15 -11.37 24.22
CA GLU A 219 0.83 -11.41 24.87
C GLU A 219 0.90 -11.75 26.37
N LEU A 220 1.96 -12.44 26.80
CA LEU A 220 2.16 -12.81 28.20
C LEU A 220 2.97 -11.78 28.99
N GLY A 221 3.88 -11.08 28.32
CA GLY A 221 4.74 -10.08 28.91
C GLY A 221 4.02 -8.76 29.18
N SER A 222 4.74 -7.85 29.87
CA SER A 222 4.30 -6.46 30.12
C SER A 222 4.95 -5.49 29.13
N HIS A 223 4.95 -5.85 27.85
CA HIS A 223 5.50 -5.00 26.80
C HIS A 223 4.67 -3.74 26.55
N SER A 224 5.28 -2.76 25.89
CA SER A 224 4.57 -1.60 25.36
C SER A 224 3.51 -2.08 24.35
N THR A 225 2.41 -1.35 24.27
CA THR A 225 1.34 -1.62 23.28
C THR A 225 1.87 -1.53 21.87
N GLU A 226 2.88 -0.71 21.63
CA GLU A 226 3.58 -0.54 20.37
C GLU A 226 4.30 -1.83 19.94
N HIS A 227 5.17 -2.37 20.81
CA HIS A 227 5.86 -3.64 20.53
C HIS A 227 4.89 -4.80 20.27
N LEU A 228 3.79 -4.85 21.01
CA LEU A 228 2.75 -5.85 20.80
C LEU A 228 2.07 -5.69 19.42
N THR A 229 1.81 -4.45 19.00
CA THR A 229 1.27 -4.15 17.68
C THR A 229 2.24 -4.57 16.58
N ASP A 230 3.52 -4.23 16.70
CA ASP A 230 4.58 -4.61 15.75
C ASP A 230 4.70 -6.13 15.59
N THR A 231 4.67 -6.86 16.71
CA THR A 231 4.72 -8.33 16.65
C THR A 231 3.51 -8.94 15.96
N TYR A 232 2.31 -8.40 16.15
CA TYR A 232 1.12 -8.85 15.43
C TYR A 232 1.21 -8.55 13.93
N LEU A 233 1.62 -7.35 13.56
CA LEU A 233 1.70 -6.94 12.14
C LEU A 233 2.79 -7.70 11.40
N THR A 234 3.99 -7.86 11.97
CA THR A 234 5.08 -8.62 11.35
C THR A 234 4.72 -10.10 11.22
N CYS A 235 4.01 -10.68 12.20
CA CYS A 235 3.45 -12.02 12.10
C CYS A 235 2.43 -12.11 10.96
N ALA A 236 1.52 -11.14 10.84
CA ALA A 236 0.54 -11.10 9.75
C ALA A 236 1.21 -11.06 8.36
N LEU A 237 2.27 -10.25 8.19
CA LEU A 237 3.06 -10.20 6.96
C LEU A 237 3.67 -11.56 6.62
N ARG A 238 4.20 -12.26 7.62
CA ARG A 238 4.75 -13.61 7.43
C ARG A 238 3.67 -14.60 7.00
N LEU A 239 2.49 -14.54 7.61
CA LEU A 239 1.35 -15.39 7.24
C LEU A 239 0.89 -15.12 5.79
N ILE A 240 0.83 -13.85 5.37
CA ILE A 240 0.47 -13.49 3.97
C ILE A 240 1.51 -14.04 3.00
N LYS A 241 2.80 -13.94 3.32
CA LYS A 241 3.89 -14.39 2.43
C LYS A 241 3.90 -15.90 2.22
N TYR A 242 3.62 -16.69 3.25
CA TYR A 242 3.89 -18.13 3.23
C TYR A 242 2.67 -19.04 3.27
N LEU A 243 1.51 -18.52 3.70
CA LEU A 243 0.28 -19.30 3.69
C LEU A 243 -0.47 -19.15 2.36
N LEU A 244 -1.14 -20.23 1.98
CA LEU A 244 -2.08 -20.22 0.87
C LEU A 244 -3.18 -19.18 1.12
N SER A 245 -3.69 -18.55 0.06
CA SER A 245 -4.72 -17.52 0.14
C SER A 245 -5.96 -17.92 0.96
N ARG A 246 -6.27 -19.22 1.00
CA ARG A 246 -7.36 -19.75 1.85
C ARG A 246 -7.16 -19.50 3.35
N PHE A 247 -5.92 -19.41 3.81
CA PHE A 247 -5.57 -19.19 5.21
C PHE A 247 -5.26 -17.72 5.56
N HIS A 248 -5.43 -16.80 4.61
CA HIS A 248 -5.21 -15.36 4.87
C HIS A 248 -6.17 -14.79 5.93
N PHE A 249 -7.22 -15.51 6.31
CA PHE A 249 -8.06 -15.12 7.45
C PHE A 249 -7.29 -15.07 8.77
N LEU A 250 -6.24 -15.89 8.94
CA LEU A 250 -5.36 -15.83 10.11
C LEU A 250 -4.53 -14.53 10.13
N ALA A 251 -4.02 -14.12 8.97
CA ALA A 251 -3.32 -12.84 8.85
C ALA A 251 -4.27 -11.66 9.13
N ARG A 252 -5.49 -11.70 8.62
CA ARG A 252 -6.53 -10.70 8.91
C ARG A 252 -6.83 -10.62 10.41
N PHE A 253 -6.92 -11.77 11.05
CA PHE A 253 -7.13 -11.83 12.50
C PHE A 253 -5.96 -11.17 13.26
N MET A 254 -4.70 -11.40 12.85
CA MET A 254 -3.53 -10.76 13.47
C MET A 254 -3.54 -9.24 13.26
N ILE A 255 -3.87 -8.75 12.05
CA ILE A 255 -4.02 -7.32 11.79
C ILE A 255 -5.10 -6.70 12.67
N TYR A 256 -6.27 -7.35 12.78
CA TYR A 256 -7.35 -6.89 13.65
C TYR A 256 -6.92 -6.80 15.12
N ARG A 257 -6.18 -7.80 15.61
CA ARG A 257 -5.63 -7.77 16.98
C ARG A 257 -4.61 -6.65 17.16
N GLY A 258 -3.73 -6.44 16.17
CA GLY A 258 -2.81 -5.31 16.15
C GLY A 258 -3.55 -3.97 16.23
N GLN A 259 -4.63 -3.81 15.48
CA GLN A 259 -5.46 -2.60 15.51
C GLN A 259 -6.05 -2.32 16.90
N GLN A 260 -6.50 -3.37 17.62
CA GLN A 260 -7.04 -3.23 18.97
C GLN A 260 -6.00 -2.82 20.02
N CYS A 261 -4.73 -3.15 19.77
CA CYS A 261 -3.62 -2.86 20.69
C CYS A 261 -2.87 -1.57 20.33
N ALA A 262 -3.07 -1.06 19.12
CA ALA A 262 -2.32 0.08 18.59
C ALA A 262 -2.54 1.34 19.44
N PRO A 263 -1.45 1.99 19.89
CA PRO A 263 -1.54 3.25 20.62
C PRO A 263 -1.97 4.39 19.69
N GLY A 264 -2.52 5.46 20.25
CA GLY A 264 -2.79 6.69 19.49
C GLY A 264 -1.48 7.29 18.95
N GLY A 265 -1.40 7.47 17.62
CA GLY A 265 -0.19 7.99 16.96
C GLY A 265 0.84 6.93 16.56
N TYR A 266 0.43 5.67 16.47
CA TYR A 266 1.27 4.58 15.97
C TYR A 266 1.72 4.83 14.53
N ASP A 267 3.00 4.61 14.24
CA ASP A 267 3.61 4.99 12.96
C ASP A 267 3.04 4.24 11.75
N HIS A 268 2.66 2.98 11.91
CA HIS A 268 2.06 2.17 10.84
C HIS A 268 0.52 2.14 10.90
N GLN A 269 -0.12 3.19 11.43
CA GLN A 269 -1.58 3.29 11.51
C GLN A 269 -2.27 3.19 10.15
N TRP A 270 -1.57 3.52 9.07
CA TRP A 270 -2.04 3.41 7.70
C TRP A 270 -2.47 1.98 7.31
N ILE A 271 -1.90 0.93 7.92
CA ILE A 271 -2.25 -0.48 7.66
C ILE A 271 -3.72 -0.75 8.04
N PHE A 272 -4.26 0.00 9.02
CA PHE A 272 -5.63 -0.15 9.49
C PHE A 272 -6.64 0.66 8.68
N THR A 273 -6.20 1.49 7.73
CA THR A 273 -7.09 2.16 6.77
C THR A 273 -7.59 1.16 5.73
N PRO A 274 -8.78 1.37 5.12
CA PRO A 274 -9.31 0.47 4.10
C PRO A 274 -8.35 0.28 2.91
N ASP A 275 -7.68 1.35 2.48
CA ASP A 275 -6.74 1.33 1.36
C ASP A 275 -5.44 0.61 1.74
N GLY A 276 -4.87 0.90 2.91
CA GLY A 276 -3.68 0.22 3.43
C GLY A 276 -3.93 -1.27 3.68
N TYR A 277 -5.06 -1.61 4.28
CA TYR A 277 -5.47 -3.01 4.46
C TYR A 277 -5.65 -3.72 3.10
N GLY A 278 -6.30 -3.05 2.13
CA GLY A 278 -6.46 -3.56 0.77
C GLY A 278 -5.12 -3.80 0.09
N PHE A 279 -4.15 -2.88 0.26
CA PHE A 279 -2.81 -3.02 -0.25
C PHE A 279 -2.09 -4.23 0.35
N VAL A 280 -2.03 -4.34 1.68
CA VAL A 280 -1.33 -5.43 2.37
C VAL A 280 -1.90 -6.81 2.00
N THR A 281 -3.22 -6.92 1.80
CA THR A 281 -3.88 -8.21 1.52
C THR A 281 -3.89 -8.61 0.05
N ARG A 282 -3.80 -7.67 -0.90
CA ARG A 282 -3.98 -7.92 -2.33
C ARG A 282 -2.78 -7.57 -3.20
N HIS A 283 -2.05 -6.51 -2.86
CA HIS A 283 -1.01 -5.92 -3.71
C HIS A 283 0.40 -6.11 -3.15
N LEU A 284 0.55 -6.55 -1.89
CA LEU A 284 1.84 -6.73 -1.27
C LEU A 284 2.64 -7.83 -1.97
N SER A 285 3.72 -7.46 -2.64
CA SER A 285 4.69 -8.37 -3.25
C SER A 285 5.99 -8.37 -2.46
N LEU A 286 6.11 -9.29 -1.50
CA LEU A 286 7.29 -9.39 -0.63
C LEU A 286 8.49 -10.09 -1.31
N ASN A 287 8.28 -10.72 -2.45
CA ASN A 287 9.35 -11.41 -3.19
C ASN A 287 10.08 -10.50 -4.17
N ASN A 288 9.45 -9.41 -4.59
CA ASN A 288 10.06 -8.44 -5.48
C ASN A 288 10.59 -7.28 -4.63
N ARG A 289 11.86 -6.92 -4.83
CA ARG A 289 12.36 -5.60 -4.39
C ARG A 289 11.42 -4.55 -4.96
N PRO A 290 11.05 -3.49 -4.20
CA PRO A 290 10.21 -2.44 -4.72
C PRO A 290 10.89 -1.90 -5.98
N ARG A 291 10.34 -2.23 -7.14
CA ARG A 291 10.73 -1.61 -8.41
C ARG A 291 10.05 -0.26 -8.41
N THR A 292 10.79 0.74 -8.06
CA THR A 292 10.35 2.11 -8.22
C THR A 292 10.70 2.54 -9.64
N PHE A 293 9.87 3.37 -10.26
CA PHE A 293 10.21 4.01 -11.52
C PHE A 293 11.37 5.02 -11.36
N THR A 294 11.86 5.18 -10.13
CA THR A 294 13.06 5.91 -9.77
C THR A 294 14.09 4.92 -9.25
N ASN A 295 15.33 4.98 -9.74
CA ASN A 295 16.45 4.23 -9.18
C ASN A 295 16.82 4.84 -7.82
N SER A 296 16.00 4.67 -6.81
CA SER A 296 16.42 5.01 -5.46
C SER A 296 17.51 4.05 -5.04
N LEU A 297 18.60 4.58 -4.51
CA LEU A 297 19.68 3.83 -3.89
C LEU A 297 19.08 2.77 -2.95
N GLU A 298 19.64 1.56 -3.00
CA GLU A 298 19.23 0.46 -2.14
C GLU A 298 19.40 0.86 -0.68
N GLN A 299 18.37 1.49 -0.10
CA GLN A 299 18.29 1.61 1.35
C GLN A 299 18.21 0.20 1.90
N LYS A 300 19.21 -0.20 2.65
CA LYS A 300 19.20 -1.45 3.42
C LYS A 300 18.19 -1.30 4.55
N MET A 301 16.93 -1.52 4.25
CA MET A 301 15.87 -1.49 5.25
C MET A 301 15.92 -2.73 6.10
N VAL A 302 15.96 -2.55 7.40
CA VAL A 302 16.11 -3.64 8.37
C VAL A 302 14.75 -4.12 8.85
N GLU A 303 13.80 -3.21 9.03
CA GLU A 303 12.47 -3.58 9.52
C GLU A 303 11.50 -3.96 8.40
N PRO A 304 10.85 -5.14 8.48
CA PRO A 304 9.87 -5.56 7.48
C PRO A 304 8.69 -4.58 7.32
N LEU A 305 8.24 -3.93 8.38
CA LEU A 305 7.15 -2.96 8.34
C LEU A 305 7.54 -1.69 7.58
N ASP A 306 8.77 -1.23 7.72
CA ASP A 306 9.31 -0.09 6.98
C ASP A 306 9.39 -0.38 5.48
N LEU A 307 9.83 -1.60 5.12
CA LEU A 307 9.84 -2.05 3.72
C LEU A 307 8.43 -2.03 3.11
N VAL A 308 7.45 -2.51 3.87
CA VAL A 308 6.04 -2.52 3.44
C VAL A 308 5.49 -1.09 3.35
N ALA A 309 5.84 -0.22 4.30
CA ALA A 309 5.46 1.19 4.29
C ALA A 309 6.05 1.93 3.08
N GLN A 310 7.30 1.63 2.71
CA GLN A 310 7.91 2.18 1.50
C GLN A 310 7.18 1.70 0.24
N GLN A 311 6.87 0.40 0.12
CA GLN A 311 6.10 -0.13 -1.00
C GLN A 311 4.70 0.50 -1.09
N TYR A 312 4.04 0.74 0.05
CA TYR A 312 2.75 1.40 0.09
C TYR A 312 2.83 2.85 -0.36
N ARG A 313 3.86 3.60 0.06
CA ARG A 313 4.08 4.98 -0.42
C ARG A 313 4.25 5.03 -1.93
N TRP A 314 5.05 4.14 -2.52
CA TRP A 314 5.19 4.04 -3.96
C TRP A 314 3.89 3.62 -4.66
N PHE A 315 3.14 2.71 -4.07
CA PHE A 315 1.82 2.32 -4.58
C PHE A 315 0.85 3.52 -4.60
N LEU A 316 0.79 4.31 -3.52
CA LEU A 316 -0.03 5.52 -3.47
C LEU A 316 0.42 6.56 -4.51
N LEU A 317 1.72 6.75 -4.66
CA LEU A 317 2.29 7.65 -5.64
C LEU A 317 1.95 7.22 -7.07
N SER A 318 2.14 5.95 -7.40
CA SER A 318 1.75 5.40 -8.71
C SER A 318 0.26 5.59 -8.97
N ARG A 319 -0.60 5.30 -7.98
CA ARG A 319 -2.04 5.53 -8.09
C ARG A 319 -2.41 7.01 -8.26
N ALA A 320 -1.69 7.91 -7.59
CA ALA A 320 -1.88 9.36 -7.75
C ALA A 320 -1.52 9.79 -9.18
N ILE A 321 -0.39 9.34 -9.72
CA ILE A 321 0.03 9.60 -11.09
C ILE A 321 -0.96 9.00 -12.09
N GLU A 322 -1.35 7.73 -11.92
CA GLU A 322 -2.32 7.05 -12.79
C GLU A 322 -3.68 7.75 -12.84
N SER A 323 -4.08 8.41 -11.74
CA SER A 323 -5.33 9.17 -11.71
C SER A 323 -5.32 10.37 -12.67
N LEU A 324 -4.14 10.85 -13.07
CA LEU A 324 -3.93 11.94 -14.03
C LEU A 324 -3.84 11.43 -15.48
N ALA A 325 -3.84 10.10 -15.69
CA ALA A 325 -3.82 9.52 -17.03
C ALA A 325 -5.05 9.92 -17.84
N PRO A 326 -4.91 10.05 -19.15
CA PRO A 326 -6.05 10.25 -20.04
C PRO A 326 -7.06 9.10 -19.89
N GLN A 327 -8.32 9.41 -19.65
CA GLN A 327 -9.35 8.40 -19.47
C GLN A 327 -9.99 8.06 -20.82
N THR A 328 -10.25 6.77 -21.05
CA THR A 328 -11.06 6.38 -22.20
C THR A 328 -12.48 6.92 -22.07
N PRO A 329 -13.15 7.28 -23.16
CA PRO A 329 -14.53 7.78 -23.14
C PRO A 329 -15.50 6.86 -22.40
N ALA A 330 -15.24 5.54 -22.45
CA ALA A 330 -16.04 4.53 -21.75
C ALA A 330 -15.82 4.54 -20.23
N ALA A 331 -14.60 4.82 -19.76
CA ALA A 331 -14.27 4.94 -18.34
C ALA A 331 -14.79 6.26 -17.76
N ALA A 332 -14.67 7.36 -18.50
CA ALA A 332 -15.22 8.66 -18.14
C ALA A 332 -16.75 8.63 -17.99
N ALA A 333 -17.45 7.83 -18.81
CA ALA A 333 -18.89 7.66 -18.74
C ALA A 333 -19.40 6.92 -17.48
N LYS A 334 -18.55 6.14 -16.82
CA LYS A 334 -18.87 5.46 -15.56
C LYS A 334 -18.60 6.32 -14.31
N SER A 335 -17.82 7.38 -14.44
CA SER A 335 -17.52 8.31 -13.35
C SER A 335 -18.61 9.38 -13.29
N ARG A 336 -19.39 9.39 -12.22
CA ARG A 336 -20.49 10.37 -11.97
C ARG A 336 -20.00 11.79 -11.76
N ASP A 337 -18.73 11.98 -11.44
CA ASP A 337 -18.14 13.30 -11.14
C ASP A 337 -17.23 13.74 -12.28
N GLY A 338 -17.45 14.97 -12.75
CA GLY A 338 -16.82 15.57 -13.93
C GLY A 338 -15.31 15.35 -14.08
N GLY A 339 -14.96 14.50 -15.00
CA GLY A 339 -13.69 14.03 -15.55
C GLY A 339 -12.39 14.52 -14.89
N ARG A 340 -11.87 15.68 -15.33
CA ARG A 340 -10.52 16.17 -14.96
C ARG A 340 -10.45 16.70 -13.51
N ARG A 341 -11.51 17.34 -13.02
CA ARG A 341 -11.57 17.86 -11.64
C ARG A 341 -11.59 16.72 -10.63
N ALA A 342 -12.35 15.67 -10.88
CA ALA A 342 -12.38 14.49 -10.03
C ALA A 342 -11.03 13.74 -10.05
N ALA A 343 -10.31 13.73 -11.17
CA ALA A 343 -8.97 13.17 -11.28
C ALA A 343 -7.96 13.95 -10.42
N THR A 344 -7.96 15.29 -10.49
CA THR A 344 -7.10 16.14 -9.66
C THR A 344 -7.43 16.06 -8.18
N ASP A 345 -8.72 16.01 -7.81
CA ASP A 345 -9.14 15.85 -6.42
C ASP A 345 -8.74 14.48 -5.86
N ARG A 346 -8.85 13.41 -6.67
CA ARG A 346 -8.38 12.07 -6.30
C ARG A 346 -6.87 12.03 -6.14
N CYS A 347 -6.11 12.65 -7.04
CA CYS A 347 -4.67 12.77 -6.92
C CYS A 347 -4.28 13.46 -5.60
N LEU A 348 -4.88 14.60 -5.28
CA LEU A 348 -4.62 15.33 -4.03
C LEU A 348 -4.99 14.51 -2.79
N ALA A 349 -6.09 13.75 -2.82
CA ALA A 349 -6.49 12.87 -1.73
C ALA A 349 -5.45 11.76 -1.49
N LEU A 350 -4.93 11.13 -2.56
CA LEU A 350 -3.89 10.11 -2.46
C LEU A 350 -2.55 10.70 -1.98
N LEU A 351 -2.20 11.92 -2.42
CA LEU A 351 -1.01 12.62 -1.92
C LEU A 351 -1.15 13.02 -0.44
N ALA A 352 -2.35 13.35 0.02
CA ALA A 352 -2.62 13.59 1.44
C ALA A 352 -2.53 12.32 2.27
N GLU A 353 -2.96 11.17 1.74
CA GLU A 353 -2.78 9.87 2.40
C GLU A 353 -1.29 9.50 2.48
N LEU A 354 -0.53 9.76 1.43
CA LEU A 354 0.92 9.58 1.42
C LEU A 354 1.62 10.42 2.50
N GLU A 355 1.14 11.64 2.77
CA GLU A 355 1.63 12.50 3.87
C GLU A 355 1.38 11.86 5.24
N ARG A 356 0.21 11.24 5.45
CA ARG A 356 -0.11 10.55 6.70
C ARG A 356 0.78 9.33 6.94
N CYS A 357 1.28 8.73 5.85
CA CYS A 357 2.21 7.59 5.91
C CYS A 357 3.67 8.02 6.08
N ARG A 358 3.92 9.31 6.37
CA ARG A 358 5.27 9.82 6.60
C ARG A 358 5.84 9.19 7.86
N GLN A 359 6.97 8.54 7.69
CA GLN A 359 7.68 7.87 8.76
C GLN A 359 8.14 8.91 9.81
N ARG A 360 7.65 8.79 11.03
CA ARG A 360 8.34 9.35 12.19
C ARG A 360 9.53 8.44 12.44
N ARG A 361 10.65 8.98 12.88
CA ARG A 361 11.93 8.32 13.17
C ARG A 361 11.75 6.86 13.57
N SER A 362 12.15 5.93 12.72
CA SER A 362 12.08 4.52 13.03
C SER A 362 13.13 4.18 14.08
N PHE A 363 12.69 3.58 15.20
CA PHE A 363 13.55 2.94 16.16
C PHE A 363 13.91 1.56 15.62
N VAL A 364 14.98 1.46 14.86
CA VAL A 364 15.48 0.17 14.43
C VAL A 364 16.07 -0.57 15.63
N PHE A 365 15.45 -1.67 16.04
CA PHE A 365 15.90 -2.54 17.14
C PHE A 365 16.20 -1.82 18.47
N GLY A 366 15.46 -0.75 18.79
CA GLY A 366 15.65 0.01 20.02
C GLY A 366 16.81 1.01 20.01
N TYR A 367 17.48 1.20 18.87
CA TYR A 367 18.45 2.27 18.67
C TYR A 367 17.86 3.41 17.88
N ASN A 368 18.14 4.66 18.32
CA ASN A 368 17.86 5.87 17.57
C ASN A 368 18.79 5.87 16.35
N TRP A 369 18.29 5.39 15.22
CA TRP A 369 19.00 5.54 13.95
C TRP A 369 18.69 6.94 13.43
N ASP A 370 19.67 7.82 13.46
CA ASP A 370 19.60 9.08 12.75
C ASP A 370 19.55 8.77 11.24
N SER A 371 18.34 8.65 10.72
CA SER A 371 18.08 8.59 9.27
C SER A 371 18.28 9.97 8.63
N ASN A 372 19.41 10.63 8.97
CA ASN A 372 19.88 11.81 8.26
C ASN A 372 20.37 11.46 6.85
N CYS A 373 20.29 10.19 6.49
CA CYS A 373 20.70 9.70 5.21
C CYS A 373 19.48 9.63 4.31
N VAL A 374 19.47 10.47 3.30
CA VAL A 374 18.65 10.41 2.08
C VAL A 374 17.23 10.92 2.27
N GLY A 375 16.99 12.13 1.77
CA GLY A 375 15.64 12.66 1.58
C GLY A 375 14.76 11.62 0.91
N ASP A 376 13.64 11.29 1.53
CA ASP A 376 12.70 10.31 1.01
C ASP A 376 12.27 10.74 -0.40
N THR A 377 12.75 10.02 -1.42
CA THR A 377 12.45 10.31 -2.83
C THR A 377 10.94 10.38 -3.08
N SER A 378 10.14 9.62 -2.32
CA SER A 378 8.68 9.67 -2.40
C SER A 378 8.12 11.02 -1.93
N THR A 379 8.77 11.67 -0.96
CA THR A 379 8.40 13.01 -0.48
C THR A 379 8.66 14.06 -1.55
N TRP A 380 9.80 13.98 -2.23
CA TRP A 380 10.13 14.87 -3.34
C TRP A 380 9.12 14.74 -4.50
N TRP A 381 8.81 13.52 -4.92
CA TRP A 381 7.80 13.27 -5.94
C TRP A 381 6.40 13.77 -5.53
N LYS A 382 6.04 13.59 -4.27
CA LYS A 382 4.78 14.12 -3.71
C LYS A 382 4.72 15.63 -3.84
N GLU A 383 5.77 16.35 -3.44
CA GLU A 383 5.80 17.81 -3.51
C GLU A 383 5.71 18.32 -4.96
N LEU A 384 6.45 17.69 -5.88
CA LEU A 384 6.40 18.04 -7.29
C LEU A 384 5.02 17.84 -7.90
N LEU A 385 4.39 16.66 -7.67
CA LEU A 385 3.06 16.37 -8.19
C LEU A 385 1.99 17.27 -7.56
N ARG A 386 2.10 17.52 -6.26
CA ARG A 386 1.20 18.45 -5.57
C ARG A 386 1.29 19.84 -6.17
N ALA A 387 2.50 20.33 -6.39
CA ALA A 387 2.74 21.61 -7.03
C ALA A 387 2.13 21.66 -8.43
N ALA A 388 2.35 20.62 -9.25
CA ALA A 388 1.79 20.51 -10.60
C ALA A 388 0.24 20.55 -10.60
N VAL A 389 -0.39 19.77 -9.75
CA VAL A 389 -1.86 19.69 -9.66
C VAL A 389 -2.47 20.97 -9.11
N LEU A 390 -1.86 21.57 -8.08
CA LEU A 390 -2.32 22.86 -7.53
C LEU A 390 -2.18 23.97 -8.54
N TRP A 391 -1.14 23.96 -9.33
CA TRP A 391 -0.92 24.91 -10.40
C TRP A 391 -1.99 24.79 -11.50
N GLU A 392 -2.26 23.61 -12.00
CA GLU A 392 -3.34 23.38 -12.95
C GLU A 392 -4.69 23.88 -12.40
N ARG A 393 -4.95 23.61 -11.12
CA ARG A 393 -6.15 24.08 -10.44
C ARG A 393 -6.22 25.61 -10.30
N ALA A 394 -5.09 26.27 -10.05
CA ALA A 394 -5.00 27.72 -9.96
C ALA A 394 -5.22 28.37 -11.33
N GLN A 395 -4.63 27.82 -12.39
CA GLN A 395 -4.87 28.29 -13.76
C GLN A 395 -6.36 28.19 -14.15
N SER A 396 -7.05 27.13 -13.74
CA SER A 396 -8.49 26.97 -14.01
C SER A 396 -9.35 28.06 -13.33
N LYS A 397 -8.87 28.66 -12.24
CA LYS A 397 -9.53 29.75 -11.54
C LYS A 397 -9.05 31.16 -11.96
N GLY A 398 -8.12 31.25 -12.90
CA GLY A 398 -7.54 32.52 -13.35
C GLY A 398 -6.60 33.17 -12.31
N ILE A 399 -6.14 32.40 -11.33
CA ILE A 399 -5.20 32.88 -10.32
C ILE A 399 -3.79 32.65 -10.85
N ASN A 400 -3.03 33.72 -11.09
CA ASN A 400 -1.61 33.64 -11.41
C ASN A 400 -0.85 33.18 -10.15
N TYR A 401 -0.66 31.87 -10.02
CA TYR A 401 0.01 31.29 -8.87
C TYR A 401 1.54 31.39 -9.08
N VAL A 402 2.13 32.48 -8.59
CA VAL A 402 3.59 32.71 -8.66
C VAL A 402 4.32 32.01 -7.50
N VAL A 403 3.61 31.52 -6.49
CA VAL A 403 4.21 31.08 -5.23
C VAL A 403 4.16 29.56 -5.10
N ILE A 404 5.14 28.90 -5.69
CA ILE A 404 5.58 27.60 -5.19
C ILE A 404 6.90 27.85 -4.47
N GLU A 405 6.79 28.32 -3.22
CA GLU A 405 7.94 28.68 -2.38
C GLU A 405 8.71 27.46 -1.86
N HIS A 406 8.15 26.26 -1.97
CA HIS A 406 8.70 25.06 -1.33
C HIS A 406 8.91 23.92 -2.33
N MET A 407 9.74 24.14 -3.35
CA MET A 407 10.36 23.00 -4.00
C MET A 407 11.64 22.65 -3.25
N PRO A 408 11.85 21.38 -2.88
CA PRO A 408 13.11 20.98 -2.27
C PRO A 408 14.26 21.29 -3.23
N ALA A 409 15.13 22.19 -2.82
CA ALA A 409 16.31 22.59 -3.61
C ALA A 409 17.36 21.46 -3.71
N GLU A 410 17.26 20.47 -2.84
CA GLU A 410 18.24 19.38 -2.70
C GLU A 410 17.81 18.14 -3.50
N LEU A 411 18.20 18.11 -4.74
CA LEU A 411 17.98 17.02 -5.70
C LEU A 411 19.21 16.12 -5.87
N SER A 412 20.14 16.06 -4.93
CA SER A 412 21.44 15.42 -5.19
C SER A 412 21.35 13.95 -5.61
N GLU A 413 20.34 13.20 -5.17
CA GLU A 413 20.14 11.80 -5.55
C GLU A 413 19.08 11.59 -6.64
N SER A 414 18.03 12.38 -6.64
CA SER A 414 17.00 12.34 -7.70
C SER A 414 17.48 12.95 -9.01
N GLU A 415 18.52 13.79 -9.00
CA GLU A 415 19.18 14.31 -10.21
C GLU A 415 19.76 13.19 -11.09
N ALA A 416 20.10 12.05 -10.52
CA ALA A 416 20.59 10.91 -11.28
C ALA A 416 19.48 10.23 -12.12
N HIS A 417 18.19 10.37 -11.76
CA HIS A 417 17.10 9.71 -12.47
C HIS A 417 16.62 10.56 -13.67
N PRO A 418 16.64 10.03 -14.91
CA PRO A 418 16.32 10.79 -16.11
C PRO A 418 14.91 11.39 -16.09
N LEU A 419 13.91 10.65 -15.61
CA LEU A 419 12.52 11.10 -15.52
C LEU A 419 12.35 12.28 -14.55
N ALA A 420 12.96 12.21 -13.36
CA ALA A 420 12.90 13.27 -12.37
C ALA A 420 13.54 14.56 -12.88
N ARG A 421 14.70 14.43 -13.52
CA ARG A 421 15.41 15.56 -14.17
C ARG A 421 14.56 16.20 -15.25
N THR A 422 13.93 15.39 -16.12
CA THR A 422 13.08 15.87 -17.21
C THR A 422 11.87 16.63 -16.68
N LEU A 423 11.15 16.04 -15.71
CA LEU A 423 9.96 16.66 -15.16
C LEU A 423 10.26 17.97 -14.44
N LEU A 424 11.36 18.01 -13.67
CA LEU A 424 11.82 19.21 -12.99
C LEU A 424 12.23 20.31 -13.98
N ALA A 425 12.99 19.99 -15.00
CA ALA A 425 13.42 20.97 -16.01
C ALA A 425 12.22 21.59 -16.72
N CYS A 426 11.25 20.79 -17.15
CA CYS A 426 10.02 21.28 -17.79
C CYS A 426 9.19 22.15 -16.84
N PHE A 427 9.11 21.75 -15.57
CA PHE A 427 8.44 22.56 -14.53
C PHE A 427 9.13 23.90 -14.32
N GLN A 428 10.45 23.93 -14.22
CA GLN A 428 11.25 25.15 -14.04
C GLN A 428 11.12 26.08 -15.25
N ALA A 429 11.22 25.57 -16.48
CA ALA A 429 11.04 26.34 -17.69
C ALA A 429 9.64 27.01 -17.75
N ARG A 430 8.60 26.23 -17.42
CA ARG A 430 7.22 26.77 -17.33
C ARG A 430 7.10 27.83 -16.26
N ARG A 431 7.70 27.62 -15.08
CA ARG A 431 7.72 28.60 -13.98
C ARG A 431 8.44 29.89 -14.38
N HIS A 432 9.60 29.82 -15.02
CA HIS A 432 10.34 30.98 -15.51
C HIS A 432 9.52 31.81 -16.50
N TYR A 433 8.80 31.16 -17.39
CA TYR A 433 7.88 31.84 -18.30
C TYR A 433 6.79 32.60 -17.53
N LEU A 434 6.07 31.95 -16.61
CA LEU A 434 4.97 32.54 -15.88
C LEU A 434 5.39 33.64 -14.91
N ALA A 435 6.62 33.58 -14.38
CA ALA A 435 7.21 34.63 -13.57
C ALA A 435 7.57 35.90 -14.38
N GLY A 436 7.46 35.84 -15.72
CA GLY A 436 7.77 36.96 -16.60
C GLY A 436 9.27 37.22 -16.77
N SER A 437 10.13 36.35 -16.27
CA SER A 437 11.58 36.47 -16.35
C SER A 437 12.11 36.45 -17.80
N PHE A 438 11.34 35.87 -18.72
CA PHE A 438 11.69 35.77 -20.15
C PHE A 438 11.72 37.11 -20.87
N LYS A 439 11.01 38.14 -20.38
CA LYS A 439 10.98 39.46 -21.01
C LYS A 439 12.34 40.15 -21.04
N GLN A 440 13.23 39.75 -20.12
CA GLN A 440 14.59 40.27 -20.05
C GLN A 440 15.59 39.48 -20.90
N THR A 441 15.38 38.18 -21.08
CA THR A 441 16.30 37.26 -21.76
C THR A 441 15.58 36.14 -22.51
N PRO A 442 14.92 36.42 -23.66
CA PRO A 442 14.16 35.40 -24.40
C PRO A 442 15.03 34.23 -24.90
N SER A 443 16.25 34.50 -25.28
CA SER A 443 17.19 33.47 -25.76
C SER A 443 17.62 32.45 -24.68
N VAL A 444 17.49 32.79 -23.42
CA VAL A 444 17.75 31.86 -22.31
C VAL A 444 16.60 30.87 -22.19
N LEU A 445 15.36 31.35 -22.24
CA LEU A 445 14.19 30.48 -22.18
C LEU A 445 14.13 29.51 -23.38
N GLU A 446 14.45 29.95 -24.59
CA GLU A 446 14.51 29.06 -25.76
C GLU A 446 15.52 27.94 -25.56
N ARG A 447 16.71 28.25 -25.02
CA ARG A 447 17.72 27.23 -24.70
C ARG A 447 17.25 26.25 -23.62
N GLU A 448 16.52 26.74 -22.61
CA GLU A 448 15.91 25.88 -21.59
C GLU A 448 14.85 24.95 -22.20
N LEU A 449 14.00 25.47 -23.09
CA LEU A 449 12.99 24.66 -23.79
C LEU A 449 13.63 23.59 -24.69
N ASP A 450 14.70 23.92 -25.39
CA ASP A 450 15.44 22.95 -26.20
C ASP A 450 16.17 21.90 -25.36
N ALA A 451 16.64 22.27 -24.18
CA ALA A 451 17.20 21.33 -23.21
C ALA A 451 16.11 20.37 -22.68
N CYS A 452 14.92 20.89 -22.36
CA CYS A 452 13.76 20.08 -21.95
C CYS A 452 13.37 19.10 -23.06
N SER A 453 13.32 19.54 -24.32
CA SER A 453 13.01 18.69 -25.47
C SER A 453 13.99 17.52 -25.60
N ARG A 454 15.30 17.79 -25.42
CA ARG A 454 16.32 16.71 -25.43
C ARG A 454 16.12 15.71 -24.30
N LEU A 455 15.86 16.19 -23.07
CA LEU A 455 15.62 15.33 -21.91
C LEU A 455 14.39 14.43 -22.10
N ILE A 456 13.29 14.95 -22.68
CA ILE A 456 12.09 14.14 -22.99
C ILE A 456 12.45 13.04 -23.99
N LYS A 457 13.21 13.36 -25.05
CA LYS A 457 13.67 12.38 -26.04
C LYS A 457 14.52 11.29 -25.41
N ASP A 458 15.46 11.66 -24.54
CA ASP A 458 16.33 10.71 -23.86
C ASP A 458 15.52 9.79 -22.92
N CYS A 459 14.51 10.34 -22.22
CA CYS A 459 13.59 9.54 -21.42
C CYS A 459 12.75 8.59 -22.25
N LEU A 460 12.26 9.00 -23.43
CA LEU A 460 11.49 8.11 -24.31
C LEU A 460 12.35 6.94 -24.79
N SER A 461 13.60 7.19 -25.20
CA SER A 461 14.51 6.11 -25.60
C SER A 461 14.82 5.16 -24.43
N TRP A 462 14.94 5.69 -23.21
CA TRP A 462 15.11 4.89 -21.99
C TRP A 462 13.87 4.02 -21.72
N THR A 463 12.64 4.54 -21.88
CA THR A 463 11.42 3.77 -21.69
C THR A 463 11.25 2.64 -22.70
N GLU A 464 11.66 2.84 -23.95
CA GLU A 464 11.67 1.79 -24.98
C GLU A 464 12.58 0.63 -24.58
N VAL A 465 13.77 0.92 -24.08
CA VAL A 465 14.69 -0.11 -23.57
C VAL A 465 14.12 -0.84 -22.37
N GLN A 466 13.47 -0.13 -21.45
CA GLN A 466 12.83 -0.73 -20.26
C GLN A 466 11.61 -1.57 -20.59
N SER A 467 10.86 -1.25 -21.65
CA SER A 467 9.71 -2.04 -22.07
C SER A 467 10.07 -3.46 -22.51
N HIS A 468 11.30 -3.66 -22.98
CA HIS A 468 11.86 -4.97 -23.33
C HIS A 468 12.39 -5.75 -22.11
N SER A 469 12.63 -5.06 -20.99
CA SER A 469 12.95 -5.70 -19.72
C SER A 469 11.66 -5.95 -18.94
N ALA A 470 11.62 -6.99 -18.09
CA ALA A 470 10.41 -7.38 -17.33
C ALA A 470 9.91 -6.32 -16.31
N ALA A 471 9.82 -5.04 -16.72
CA ALA A 471 9.20 -3.98 -15.95
C ALA A 471 7.68 -4.24 -15.83
N SER A 472 7.09 -3.92 -14.69
CA SER A 472 5.64 -4.07 -14.53
C SER A 472 4.92 -3.09 -15.47
N THR A 473 3.81 -3.53 -16.07
CA THR A 473 2.99 -2.66 -16.92
C THR A 473 2.52 -1.40 -16.19
N GLN A 474 2.37 -1.47 -14.87
CA GLN A 474 1.93 -0.37 -14.02
C GLN A 474 3.00 0.72 -13.88
N ASP A 475 4.27 0.34 -13.75
CA ASP A 475 5.38 1.30 -13.68
C ASP A 475 5.50 2.10 -14.99
N LEU A 476 5.29 1.43 -16.13
CA LEU A 476 5.32 2.06 -17.45
C LEU A 476 4.19 3.10 -17.63
N VAL A 477 2.98 2.82 -17.13
CA VAL A 477 1.88 3.80 -17.17
C VAL A 477 2.26 5.07 -16.44
N SER A 478 2.78 4.95 -15.21
CA SER A 478 3.18 6.10 -14.39
C SER A 478 4.26 6.94 -15.08
N VAL A 479 5.25 6.30 -15.71
CA VAL A 479 6.30 6.99 -16.48
C VAL A 479 5.73 7.76 -17.67
N HIS A 480 4.84 7.13 -18.46
CA HIS A 480 4.22 7.80 -19.62
C HIS A 480 3.31 8.96 -19.22
N VAL A 481 2.60 8.87 -18.08
CA VAL A 481 1.82 10.00 -17.54
C VAL A 481 2.72 11.17 -17.16
N CYS A 482 3.85 10.91 -16.48
CA CYS A 482 4.80 11.96 -16.13
C CYS A 482 5.41 12.63 -17.39
N LEU A 483 5.77 11.84 -18.39
CA LEU A 483 6.30 12.37 -19.67
C LEU A 483 5.23 13.15 -20.43
N MET A 484 3.97 12.73 -20.40
CA MET A 484 2.86 13.48 -20.98
C MET A 484 2.73 14.86 -20.34
N ILE A 485 2.74 14.93 -19.00
CA ILE A 485 2.66 16.20 -18.26
C ILE A 485 3.85 17.10 -18.62
N ALA A 486 5.07 16.57 -18.68
CA ALA A 486 6.27 17.33 -19.05
C ALA A 486 6.16 17.90 -20.48
N ALA A 487 5.76 17.06 -21.43
CA ALA A 487 5.59 17.47 -22.84
C ALA A 487 4.45 18.49 -23.01
N GLU A 488 3.36 18.36 -22.23
CA GLU A 488 2.28 19.36 -22.22
C GLU A 488 2.76 20.72 -21.70
N TRP A 489 3.52 20.76 -20.62
CA TRP A 489 4.08 22.01 -20.10
C TRP A 489 5.00 22.68 -21.10
N LEU A 490 5.81 21.89 -21.80
CA LEU A 490 6.72 22.39 -22.84
C LEU A 490 5.92 23.01 -23.99
N LEU A 491 4.96 22.28 -24.55
CA LEU A 491 4.11 22.76 -25.66
C LEU A 491 3.22 23.94 -25.26
N GLN A 492 2.66 23.94 -24.06
CA GLN A 492 1.91 25.09 -23.54
C GLN A 492 2.79 26.33 -23.45
N THR A 493 4.02 26.20 -22.97
CA THR A 493 4.95 27.34 -22.89
C THR A 493 5.30 27.89 -24.27
N ARG A 494 5.55 27.00 -25.26
CA ARG A 494 5.79 27.45 -26.65
C ARG A 494 4.52 28.06 -27.26
N THR A 495 3.33 27.56 -26.96
CA THR A 495 2.06 28.13 -27.43
C THR A 495 1.84 29.53 -26.87
N ASP A 496 2.05 29.70 -25.57
CA ASP A 496 1.90 30.99 -24.91
C ASP A 496 2.92 32.02 -25.42
N LEU A 497 4.18 31.61 -25.68
CA LEU A 497 5.18 32.45 -26.34
C LEU A 497 4.77 32.88 -27.74
N TRP A 498 4.18 31.97 -28.51
CA TRP A 498 3.62 32.28 -29.83
C TRP A 498 2.46 33.29 -29.74
N GLU A 499 1.58 33.12 -28.76
CA GLU A 499 0.48 34.07 -28.56
C GLU A 499 0.93 35.49 -28.23
N GLU A 500 2.02 35.63 -27.43
CA GLU A 500 2.53 36.93 -26.99
C GLU A 500 3.44 37.60 -28.02
N SER A 501 4.40 36.88 -28.60
CA SER A 501 5.46 37.47 -29.40
C SER A 501 5.31 37.27 -30.90
N LYS A 502 4.45 36.30 -31.31
CA LYS A 502 4.32 35.79 -32.70
C LYS A 502 5.65 35.32 -33.32
N LEU A 503 6.72 35.31 -32.54
CA LEU A 503 8.00 34.72 -32.90
C LEU A 503 7.97 33.26 -32.47
N VAL A 504 8.13 32.35 -33.39
CA VAL A 504 8.09 30.92 -33.11
C VAL A 504 9.24 30.21 -33.75
N ASP A 505 9.93 29.39 -32.94
CA ASP A 505 10.71 28.27 -33.44
C ASP A 505 9.72 27.13 -33.83
N LEU A 506 9.32 27.15 -35.11
CA LEU A 506 8.37 26.14 -35.64
C LEU A 506 9.02 24.75 -35.60
N ASP A 507 10.30 24.63 -35.84
CA ASP A 507 11.02 23.34 -35.81
C ASP A 507 11.03 22.77 -34.39
N GLY A 508 11.23 23.62 -33.41
CA GLY A 508 11.12 23.25 -31.99
C GLY A 508 9.71 22.77 -31.63
N PHE A 509 8.67 23.49 -32.05
CA PHE A 509 7.28 23.11 -31.80
C PHE A 509 6.94 21.76 -32.44
N CYS A 510 7.27 21.57 -33.71
CA CYS A 510 7.04 20.31 -34.43
C CYS A 510 7.80 19.13 -33.81
N ARG A 511 9.01 19.37 -33.30
CA ARG A 511 9.82 18.37 -32.58
C ARG A 511 9.14 17.94 -31.29
N ASP A 512 8.68 18.90 -30.47
CA ASP A 512 8.05 18.65 -29.19
C ASP A 512 6.67 17.98 -29.37
N HIS A 513 5.92 18.37 -30.39
CA HIS A 513 4.65 17.71 -30.75
C HIS A 513 4.87 16.23 -31.15
N ARG A 514 5.90 15.92 -31.93
CA ARG A 514 6.25 14.53 -32.27
C ARG A 514 6.60 13.70 -31.03
N GLN A 515 7.26 14.30 -30.04
CA GLN A 515 7.57 13.62 -28.78
C GLN A 515 6.28 13.35 -27.99
N LEU A 516 5.37 14.35 -27.87
CA LEU A 516 4.06 14.13 -27.25
C LEU A 516 3.27 13.06 -27.97
N GLN A 517 3.31 13.02 -29.30
CA GLN A 517 2.67 11.96 -30.10
C GLN A 517 3.23 10.57 -29.73
N GLY A 518 4.55 10.45 -29.55
CA GLY A 518 5.19 9.22 -29.10
C GLY A 518 4.67 8.75 -27.75
N VAL A 519 4.54 9.67 -26.78
CA VAL A 519 3.99 9.39 -25.45
C VAL A 519 2.50 9.01 -25.51
N LEU A 520 1.68 9.76 -26.25
CA LEU A 520 0.23 9.56 -26.33
C LEU A 520 -0.17 8.27 -27.04
N ARG A 521 0.66 7.74 -27.95
CA ARG A 521 0.44 6.41 -28.56
C ARG A 521 0.32 5.30 -27.55
N TYR A 522 0.99 5.41 -26.41
CA TYR A 522 0.88 4.43 -25.33
C TYR A 522 -0.55 4.35 -24.74
N PHE A 523 -1.28 5.47 -24.72
CA PHE A 523 -2.64 5.54 -24.19
C PHE A 523 -3.72 5.20 -25.23
N GLY A 524 -3.36 4.91 -26.47
CA GLY A 524 -4.29 4.55 -27.53
C GLY A 524 -5.41 5.58 -27.72
N ASP A 525 -6.66 5.11 -27.71
CA ASP A 525 -7.83 5.98 -27.93
C ASP A 525 -8.00 7.09 -26.89
N ALA A 526 -7.51 6.88 -25.66
CA ALA A 526 -7.60 7.89 -24.61
C ALA A 526 -6.73 9.12 -24.91
N GLY A 527 -5.62 8.96 -25.63
CA GLY A 527 -4.74 10.04 -26.05
C GLY A 527 -5.17 10.81 -27.29
N GLN A 528 -6.14 10.28 -28.07
CA GLN A 528 -6.48 10.82 -29.38
C GLN A 528 -7.07 12.24 -29.36
N ALA A 529 -7.83 12.60 -28.32
CA ALA A 529 -8.38 13.95 -28.19
C ALA A 529 -7.28 14.99 -28.03
N LYS A 530 -6.30 14.70 -27.16
CA LYS A 530 -5.13 15.56 -26.97
C LYS A 530 -4.28 15.67 -28.22
N LEU A 531 -4.06 14.55 -28.90
CA LEU A 531 -3.29 14.53 -30.13
C LEU A 531 -3.86 15.45 -31.21
N ARG A 532 -5.17 15.40 -31.43
CA ARG A 532 -5.86 16.29 -32.37
C ARG A 532 -5.76 17.76 -32.02
N LEU A 533 -5.89 18.07 -30.72
CA LEU A 533 -5.74 19.44 -30.24
C LEU A 533 -4.35 20.01 -30.59
N TYR A 534 -3.29 19.26 -30.25
CA TYR A 534 -1.93 19.72 -30.52
C TYR A 534 -1.55 19.68 -32.00
N GLU A 535 -2.11 18.77 -32.79
CA GLU A 535 -2.00 18.80 -34.25
C GLU A 535 -2.67 20.05 -34.84
N GLY A 536 -3.85 20.43 -34.32
CA GLY A 536 -4.51 21.68 -34.69
C GLY A 536 -3.70 22.91 -34.32
N LEU A 537 -3.07 22.91 -33.14
CA LEU A 537 -2.17 23.98 -32.70
C LEU A 537 -0.92 24.07 -33.60
N GLU A 538 -0.28 22.95 -33.93
CA GLU A 538 0.86 22.91 -34.85
C GLU A 538 0.49 23.55 -36.20
N ARG A 539 -0.65 23.20 -36.76
CA ARG A 539 -1.15 23.78 -38.02
C ARG A 539 -1.45 25.26 -37.92
N LEU A 540 -2.01 25.72 -36.78
CA LEU A 540 -2.22 27.16 -36.53
C LEU A 540 -0.89 27.93 -36.48
N VAL A 541 0.09 27.39 -35.75
CA VAL A 541 1.42 27.97 -35.61
C VAL A 541 2.16 28.02 -36.94
N ALA A 542 2.03 26.96 -37.75
CA ALA A 542 2.62 26.85 -39.08
C ALA A 542 1.92 27.70 -40.14
N GLY A 543 0.76 28.30 -39.85
CA GLY A 543 -0.03 29.04 -40.85
C GLY A 543 -0.59 28.16 -41.95
N ALA A 544 -0.88 26.88 -41.66
CA ALA A 544 -1.40 25.92 -42.61
C ALA A 544 -2.84 26.27 -43.08
N ASN A 545 -3.36 25.52 -44.07
CA ASN A 545 -4.69 25.73 -44.65
C ASN A 545 -5.76 25.88 -43.54
N PRO A 546 -6.44 27.02 -43.46
CA PRO A 546 -7.39 27.31 -42.39
C PRO A 546 -8.63 26.39 -42.43
N VAL A 547 -9.06 25.90 -43.57
CA VAL A 547 -10.22 25.01 -43.71
C VAL A 547 -9.95 23.66 -43.04
N ASP A 548 -8.81 23.06 -43.34
CA ASP A 548 -8.46 21.76 -42.77
C ASP A 548 -8.15 21.86 -41.26
N THR A 549 -7.56 22.96 -40.84
CA THR A 549 -7.29 23.24 -39.43
C THR A 549 -8.57 23.44 -38.63
N HIS A 550 -9.55 24.17 -39.21
CA HIS A 550 -10.87 24.36 -38.64
C HIS A 550 -11.61 23.02 -38.49
N ARG A 551 -11.63 22.20 -39.55
CA ARG A 551 -12.25 20.86 -39.50
C ARG A 551 -11.61 19.96 -38.43
N LEU A 552 -10.33 20.06 -38.23
CA LEU A 552 -9.60 19.28 -37.20
C LEU A 552 -10.04 19.71 -35.79
N LEU A 553 -10.04 21.03 -35.52
CA LEU A 553 -10.37 21.60 -34.21
C LEU A 553 -11.86 21.46 -33.85
N GLU A 554 -12.75 21.60 -34.83
CA GLU A 554 -14.19 21.48 -34.62
C GLU A 554 -14.73 20.05 -34.78
N GLY A 555 -14.02 19.21 -35.51
CA GLY A 555 -14.51 17.89 -35.93
C GLY A 555 -14.79 16.89 -34.80
N SER A 556 -14.27 17.10 -33.62
CA SER A 556 -14.59 16.30 -32.43
C SER A 556 -15.95 16.72 -31.84
N VAL A 557 -16.21 18.02 -31.78
CA VAL A 557 -17.49 18.60 -31.31
C VAL A 557 -18.61 18.26 -32.27
N GLN A 558 -18.40 18.40 -33.57
CA GLN A 558 -19.41 18.05 -34.59
C GLN A 558 -19.75 16.56 -34.63
N ARG A 559 -18.76 15.66 -34.45
CA ARG A 559 -19.03 14.22 -34.36
C ARG A 559 -19.92 13.88 -33.18
N ARG A 560 -19.78 14.60 -32.08
CA ARG A 560 -20.65 14.42 -30.92
C ARG A 560 -22.03 15.00 -31.16
N ARG A 561 -22.15 16.19 -31.74
CA ARG A 561 -23.44 16.77 -32.14
C ARG A 561 -24.23 15.79 -33.02
N ASN A 562 -23.61 15.22 -34.04
CA ASN A 562 -24.25 14.28 -34.92
C ASN A 562 -24.67 12.97 -34.26
N LYS A 563 -23.90 12.51 -33.26
CA LYS A 563 -24.18 11.28 -32.52
C LYS A 563 -25.30 11.45 -31.49
N TYR A 564 -25.53 12.65 -30.97
CA TYR A 564 -26.51 12.94 -29.92
C TYR A 564 -27.78 13.64 -30.43
N SER A 565 -27.77 14.29 -31.59
CA SER A 565 -28.94 14.91 -32.17
C SER A 565 -30.06 13.91 -32.49
N ILE A 566 -29.74 12.62 -32.60
CA ILE A 566 -30.68 11.56 -32.90
C ILE A 566 -31.39 11.01 -31.65
N ILE A 567 -30.87 11.20 -30.43
CA ILE A 567 -31.37 10.42 -29.30
C ILE A 567 -31.88 11.24 -28.09
N CYS A 568 -31.40 12.40 -27.74
CA CYS A 568 -31.92 13.20 -26.59
C CYS A 568 -31.40 14.63 -26.54
N ALA A 569 -32.24 15.57 -26.76
CA ALA A 569 -31.98 16.98 -26.40
C ALA A 569 -32.05 17.14 -24.87
N GLY A 570 -30.98 17.48 -24.22
CA GLY A 570 -31.06 18.26 -23.00
C GLY A 570 -30.34 17.84 -21.76
N LYS A 571 -30.03 16.57 -21.48
CA LYS A 571 -29.34 16.17 -20.20
C LYS A 571 -28.13 15.24 -20.32
N MET A 572 -27.94 14.58 -21.44
CA MET A 572 -26.83 13.61 -21.61
C MET A 572 -25.58 14.17 -22.29
N ALA A 573 -25.64 15.36 -22.85
CA ALA A 573 -24.50 15.98 -23.55
C ALA A 573 -23.38 16.44 -22.59
N ALA A 574 -23.70 16.78 -21.36
CA ALA A 574 -22.75 17.28 -20.37
C ALA A 574 -21.80 16.21 -19.79
N GLU A 575 -22.15 14.93 -19.89
CA GLU A 575 -21.38 13.83 -19.24
C GLU A 575 -20.17 13.32 -20.04
N LYS A 576 -19.95 13.77 -21.27
CA LYS A 576 -18.91 13.19 -22.16
C LYS A 576 -18.03 14.20 -22.89
N ILE A 577 -17.84 15.37 -22.30
CA ILE A 577 -17.08 16.44 -22.94
C ILE A 577 -15.66 16.43 -22.38
N ASP A 578 -14.68 16.35 -23.30
CA ASP A 578 -13.27 16.45 -22.94
C ASP A 578 -12.84 17.92 -22.95
N ALA A 579 -11.90 18.27 -22.07
CA ALA A 579 -11.34 19.63 -22.00
C ALA A 579 -10.68 20.05 -23.32
N GLU A 580 -10.14 19.08 -24.04
CA GLU A 580 -9.50 19.24 -25.33
C GLU A 580 -10.48 19.72 -26.42
N ASP A 581 -11.72 19.26 -26.37
CA ASP A 581 -12.75 19.72 -27.31
C ASP A 581 -13.17 21.18 -27.05
N ALA A 582 -13.36 21.53 -25.78
CA ALA A 582 -13.65 22.93 -25.40
C ALA A 582 -12.49 23.86 -25.79
N HIS A 583 -11.25 23.39 -25.65
CA HIS A 583 -10.07 24.14 -26.04
C HIS A 583 -9.97 24.30 -27.57
N GLY A 584 -10.15 23.20 -28.31
CA GLY A 584 -10.15 23.24 -29.78
C GLY A 584 -11.19 24.22 -30.34
N LEU A 585 -12.42 24.20 -29.80
CA LEU A 585 -13.47 25.14 -30.20
C LEU A 585 -13.11 26.61 -29.87
N THR A 586 -12.51 26.84 -28.70
CA THR A 586 -12.05 28.19 -28.31
C THR A 586 -10.96 28.69 -29.26
N LEU A 587 -10.00 27.84 -29.64
CA LEU A 587 -8.93 28.20 -30.59
C LEU A 587 -9.46 28.45 -32.00
N ALA A 588 -10.38 27.60 -32.47
CA ALA A 588 -11.04 27.79 -33.77
C ALA A 588 -11.77 29.16 -33.83
N CYS A 589 -12.53 29.51 -32.80
CA CYS A 589 -13.21 30.79 -32.73
C CYS A 589 -12.23 31.98 -32.62
N LYS A 590 -11.10 31.80 -31.94
CA LYS A 590 -10.10 32.87 -31.74
C LYS A 590 -9.31 33.16 -33.00
N TYR A 591 -8.79 32.14 -33.68
CA TYR A 591 -7.82 32.28 -34.77
C TYR A 591 -8.41 32.08 -36.17
N LEU A 592 -9.50 31.33 -36.28
CA LEU A 592 -10.16 30.98 -37.55
C LEU A 592 -11.56 31.60 -37.65
N GLY A 593 -11.75 32.78 -37.08
CA GLY A 593 -13.03 33.49 -37.05
C GLY A 593 -13.64 33.72 -38.47
N SER A 594 -12.79 33.85 -39.49
CA SER A 594 -13.19 34.00 -40.89
C SER A 594 -13.80 32.72 -41.50
N MET A 595 -13.64 31.57 -40.87
CA MET A 595 -14.19 30.29 -41.33
C MET A 595 -15.65 30.07 -40.90
N PHE A 596 -16.17 30.89 -39.99
CA PHE A 596 -17.55 30.84 -39.59
C PHE A 596 -18.43 31.62 -40.59
N GLU A 597 -19.60 31.10 -40.90
CA GLU A 597 -20.55 31.71 -41.89
C GLU A 597 -20.98 33.11 -41.50
N SER A 598 -21.09 33.39 -40.19
CA SER A 598 -21.48 34.68 -39.66
C SER A 598 -20.84 34.95 -38.30
N ALA A 599 -20.79 36.23 -37.89
CA ALA A 599 -20.39 36.62 -36.55
C ALA A 599 -21.28 36.01 -35.46
N GLU A 600 -22.57 35.82 -35.77
CA GLU A 600 -23.50 35.13 -34.87
C GLU A 600 -23.13 33.68 -34.68
N SER A 601 -22.84 32.94 -35.77
CA SER A 601 -22.39 31.55 -35.71
C SER A 601 -21.16 31.36 -34.86
N ARG A 602 -20.18 32.28 -34.98
CA ARG A 602 -18.99 32.33 -34.13
C ARG A 602 -19.33 32.59 -32.66
N ASN A 603 -20.25 33.53 -32.37
CA ASN A 603 -20.67 33.82 -31.01
C ASN A 603 -21.43 32.67 -30.36
N VAL A 604 -22.25 31.95 -31.12
CA VAL A 604 -22.90 30.72 -30.67
C VAL A 604 -21.85 29.67 -30.30
N ALA A 605 -20.82 29.46 -31.13
CA ALA A 605 -19.72 28.53 -30.83
C ALA A 605 -18.91 28.94 -29.58
N LEU A 606 -18.65 30.25 -29.39
CA LEU A 606 -18.00 30.77 -28.19
C LEU A 606 -18.87 30.62 -26.92
N SER A 607 -20.20 30.80 -27.06
CA SER A 607 -21.14 30.54 -25.96
C SER A 607 -21.14 29.07 -25.55
N GLU A 608 -21.13 28.17 -26.53
CA GLU A 608 -21.01 26.74 -26.31
C GLU A 608 -19.67 26.40 -25.62
N ALA A 609 -18.55 26.91 -26.13
CA ALA A 609 -17.24 26.74 -25.50
C ALA A 609 -17.22 27.24 -24.05
N SER A 610 -17.83 28.41 -23.77
CA SER A 610 -17.94 28.95 -22.42
C SER A 610 -18.74 28.04 -21.50
N GLN A 611 -19.87 27.49 -21.96
CA GLN A 611 -20.67 26.54 -21.19
C GLN A 611 -19.91 25.25 -20.91
N LEU A 612 -19.17 24.73 -21.90
CA LEU A 612 -18.32 23.56 -21.74
C LEU A 612 -17.25 23.78 -20.67
N TRP A 613 -16.57 24.93 -20.69
CA TRP A 613 -15.57 25.30 -19.70
C TRP A 613 -16.17 25.45 -18.29
N MET A 614 -17.38 25.98 -18.17
CA MET A 614 -18.09 26.04 -16.88
C MET A 614 -18.41 24.66 -16.32
N VAL A 615 -18.88 23.74 -17.15
CA VAL A 615 -19.14 22.34 -16.77
C VAL A 615 -17.84 21.62 -16.32
N LEU A 616 -16.73 21.91 -16.99
CA LEU A 616 -15.40 21.38 -16.64
C LEU A 616 -14.77 22.07 -15.40
N GLY A 617 -15.41 23.13 -14.87
CA GLY A 617 -14.93 23.88 -13.73
C GLY A 617 -13.75 24.81 -14.02
N ASN A 618 -13.52 25.19 -15.29
CA ASN A 618 -12.48 26.12 -15.70
C ASN A 618 -13.08 27.52 -15.96
N GLU A 619 -13.27 28.27 -14.89
CA GLU A 619 -13.88 29.60 -14.91
C GLU A 619 -13.05 30.61 -15.71
N ALA A 620 -11.72 30.50 -15.67
CA ALA A 620 -10.82 31.39 -16.39
C ALA A 620 -11.01 31.32 -17.90
N MET A 621 -11.10 30.10 -18.44
CA MET A 621 -11.33 29.91 -19.87
C MET A 621 -12.76 30.27 -20.28
N ALA A 622 -13.75 30.04 -19.43
CA ALA A 622 -15.13 30.50 -19.67
C ALA A 622 -15.21 32.01 -19.79
N LEU A 623 -14.57 32.76 -18.86
CA LEU A 623 -14.48 34.21 -18.92
C LEU A 623 -13.71 34.71 -20.16
N ARG A 624 -12.65 33.97 -20.56
CA ARG A 624 -11.91 34.28 -21.80
C ARG A 624 -12.82 34.20 -23.04
N CYS A 625 -13.65 33.15 -23.13
CA CYS A 625 -14.64 33.01 -24.21
C CYS A 625 -15.65 34.17 -24.21
N GLN A 626 -16.16 34.56 -23.04
CA GLN A 626 -17.09 35.71 -22.91
C GLN A 626 -16.45 37.03 -23.36
N ARG A 627 -15.19 37.28 -23.00
CA ARG A 627 -14.47 38.46 -23.48
C ARG A 627 -14.32 38.50 -24.99
N LEU A 628 -14.01 37.33 -25.61
CA LEU A 628 -13.92 37.21 -27.07
C LEU A 628 -15.24 37.51 -27.78
N MET A 629 -16.40 37.18 -27.18
CA MET A 629 -17.72 37.55 -27.71
C MET A 629 -17.96 39.07 -27.67
N HIS A 630 -17.61 39.73 -26.56
CA HIS A 630 -17.75 41.16 -26.41
C HIS A 630 -16.87 41.95 -27.39
N PHE A 631 -15.61 41.54 -27.60
CA PHE A 631 -14.72 42.21 -28.56
C PHE A 631 -15.21 42.07 -30.00
N ALA A 632 -15.81 40.93 -30.37
CA ALA A 632 -16.39 40.76 -31.69
C ALA A 632 -17.62 41.63 -31.91
N GLY A 633 -18.46 41.83 -30.89
CA GLY A 633 -19.63 42.73 -30.92
C GLY A 633 -19.24 44.19 -31.07
N SER A 634 -18.22 44.64 -30.35
CA SER A 634 -17.76 46.06 -30.44
C SER A 634 -17.07 46.37 -31.78
N ALA A 635 -16.35 45.45 -32.38
CA ALA A 635 -15.77 45.61 -33.72
C ALA A 635 -16.83 45.68 -34.83
N ALA A 636 -17.93 44.94 -34.71
CA ALA A 636 -19.03 45.00 -35.62
C ALA A 636 -19.83 46.30 -35.54
N ILE A 637 -19.94 46.93 -34.35
CA ILE A 637 -20.59 48.22 -34.15
C ILE A 637 -19.71 49.37 -34.64
N ALA A 638 -18.39 49.25 -34.62
CA ALA A 638 -17.46 50.26 -35.11
C ALA A 638 -17.28 50.20 -36.66
N ALA A 639 -17.73 49.15 -37.33
CA ALA A 639 -17.66 48.96 -38.78
C ALA A 639 -18.95 49.29 -39.51
N ASN A 640 -20.07 49.55 -38.79
CA ASN A 640 -21.32 50.11 -39.27
C ASN A 640 -21.39 51.59 -38.88
#